data_8daf159e1aae7cdef1187332d22e5bcf
#
_entry.id   8daf159e1aae7cdef1187332d22e5bcf
#
_cell.length_a   1.000
_cell.length_b   1.000
_cell.length_c   1.000
_cell.angle_alpha   90.00
_cell.angle_beta   90.00
_cell.angle_gamma   90.00
#
_symmetry.space_group_name_H-M   'P 1'
#
loop_
_entity.id
_entity.type
_entity.pdbx_description
1 polymer ?
#
loop_
_entity_poly.entity_id
_entity_poly.type
_entity_poly.pdbx_seq_one_letter_code
_entity_poly.pdbx_strand_id
1 'polypeptide(L)'
;GPVKVTTVYDLILANYGIDRGIGGEVATSYTDDTPYTPTWQEKITGVKADIAIATAREFADNAEKTKGRSMIIMGGGINHWYHADIIYRTILNLIMFCGTEGVNGGGWAHYVGQEKLRPVEGWGGIMTANDWSKAPRLQNGTSWFYFATEQYRSDCIDLADRVSKLAKPRYRHPGDYNVLAARLGWLPSYPTFNKGSQELINDARAAGAGTEAEINQYVAQALKNKELQFCVEDPVAKENHPRNLFVWRANLIGSSSKGHEYFLKHLLGTKHGVLEDDDAPVKPEEIKWREADEAGKLDLLIDIDFRMASTGLYSDIVFPAATWYEKEDLSSTDMHPYVHVFQAAVDCAWETKSDWDTFRTLAETVSRVAKESGFTEYEDIVALPLGHDSPGEVAQPEGKVLDWSKGECEPIPGKTMPNLVHVKRDYSKIFEKYIALGPNIENKMGAHGMAWDVSDEYKTLYDQNGVIDNPEFISHGRPSIYECKEACNAVLTLSSCTNGKLAVRSWKAMEEKTGLSGLEKNAKGREQEKITFDDMVRQPRFIISSVTSTGKNDKNRRYSPFTTSTEDKVPFRTVTGRQSFYCDHEMMRDYGEAMALYKPVLSYKPVQGDYKQEGVPEITLKYLTPHHKWSTHSMYFDSQQMLTLFRGGQTIWLNEDDAAEIDVKDNDWVEAFNKNGIVAARAVVSPRIPRGISYMHHSQDRHINVPGAKVKKQRGGTHNAPTHIHMKPTHMIGGYGQLSYGFNYYGPTGNQRDMTIVARKLKEVDWLED
;
A
#
# COMPACT_ATOMS: atom_id res chain seq x y z
N GLY A 1 19.90 11.07 -39.30
CA GLY A 1 20.46 9.84 -39.87
C GLY A 1 19.67 8.62 -39.43
N PRO A 2 19.91 7.43 -39.98
CA PRO A 2 19.23 6.23 -39.57
C PRO A 2 19.54 5.86 -38.10
N VAL A 3 18.51 5.53 -37.36
CA VAL A 3 18.62 5.08 -35.96
C VAL A 3 18.26 3.59 -35.92
N LYS A 4 19.11 2.79 -35.26
CA LYS A 4 18.81 1.38 -35.03
C LYS A 4 17.74 1.27 -33.94
N VAL A 5 16.67 0.53 -34.23
CA VAL A 5 15.56 0.28 -33.30
C VAL A 5 15.30 -1.22 -33.19
N THR A 6 14.71 -1.63 -32.09
CA THR A 6 14.21 -2.99 -31.87
C THR A 6 12.85 -2.97 -31.21
N THR A 7 12.10 -4.05 -31.25
CA THR A 7 10.84 -4.17 -30.54
C THR A 7 11.07 -4.59 -29.10
N VAL A 8 10.17 -4.20 -28.20
CA VAL A 8 10.19 -4.69 -26.82
C VAL A 8 10.05 -6.22 -26.77
N TYR A 9 9.30 -6.80 -27.70
CA TYR A 9 9.16 -8.24 -27.85
C TYR A 9 10.51 -8.92 -28.12
N ASP A 10 11.31 -8.41 -29.04
CA ASP A 10 12.65 -8.95 -29.32
C ASP A 10 13.58 -8.80 -28.12
N LEU A 11 13.47 -7.68 -27.36
CA LEU A 11 14.25 -7.50 -26.13
C LEU A 11 13.88 -8.55 -25.06
N ILE A 12 12.61 -8.86 -24.89
CA ILE A 12 12.14 -9.87 -23.93
C ILE A 12 12.64 -11.26 -24.35
N LEU A 13 12.52 -11.62 -25.64
CA LEU A 13 13.00 -12.91 -26.14
C LEU A 13 14.51 -13.05 -25.98
N ALA A 14 15.27 -12.01 -26.31
CA ALA A 14 16.72 -11.99 -26.14
C ALA A 14 17.11 -12.16 -24.64
N ASN A 15 16.34 -11.49 -23.73
CA ASN A 15 16.55 -11.65 -22.30
C ASN A 15 16.36 -13.10 -21.82
N TYR A 16 15.43 -13.85 -22.42
CA TYR A 16 15.20 -15.27 -22.12
C TYR A 16 16.13 -16.21 -22.88
N GLY A 17 17.16 -15.70 -23.58
CA GLY A 17 18.13 -16.51 -24.30
C GLY A 17 17.57 -17.16 -25.55
N ILE A 18 16.50 -16.66 -26.12
CA ILE A 18 15.90 -17.18 -27.36
C ILE A 18 16.61 -16.56 -28.56
N ASP A 19 17.11 -17.43 -29.46
CA ASP A 19 17.81 -17.00 -30.68
C ASP A 19 16.85 -16.23 -31.61
N ARG A 20 17.23 -14.98 -31.90
CA ARG A 20 16.54 -14.11 -32.85
C ARG A 20 17.39 -13.75 -34.06
N GLY A 21 18.52 -14.45 -34.23
CA GLY A 21 19.45 -14.20 -35.35
C GLY A 21 20.21 -12.87 -35.25
N ILE A 22 20.26 -12.26 -34.05
CA ILE A 22 20.96 -10.98 -33.82
C ILE A 22 22.28 -11.13 -33.06
N GLY A 23 22.68 -12.35 -32.80
CA GLY A 23 23.88 -12.68 -32.03
C GLY A 23 23.66 -12.61 -30.53
N GLY A 24 24.71 -12.87 -29.78
CA GLY A 24 24.68 -12.92 -28.32
C GLY A 24 24.73 -14.34 -27.77
N GLU A 25 24.60 -14.49 -26.47
CA GLU A 25 24.54 -15.76 -25.78
C GLU A 25 23.10 -16.30 -25.81
N VAL A 26 22.89 -17.43 -26.49
CA VAL A 26 21.58 -18.04 -26.65
C VAL A 26 21.57 -19.47 -26.10
N ALA A 27 20.43 -19.88 -25.55
CA ALA A 27 20.22 -21.24 -25.12
C ALA A 27 19.86 -22.11 -26.34
N THR A 28 20.49 -23.29 -26.45
CA THR A 28 20.19 -24.29 -27.49
C THR A 28 19.29 -25.40 -26.95
N SER A 29 19.24 -25.56 -25.64
CA SER A 29 18.45 -26.57 -24.94
C SER A 29 17.99 -26.06 -23.57
N TYR A 30 16.91 -26.64 -23.04
CA TYR A 30 16.45 -26.42 -21.66
C TYR A 30 17.46 -26.93 -20.61
N THR A 31 18.40 -27.79 -21.01
CA THR A 31 19.46 -28.33 -20.15
C THR A 31 20.75 -27.51 -20.17
N ASP A 32 20.84 -26.49 -20.99
CA ASP A 32 21.97 -25.58 -21.00
C ASP A 32 22.05 -24.79 -19.69
N ASP A 33 23.23 -24.48 -19.22
CA ASP A 33 23.48 -23.69 -18.03
C ASP A 33 23.65 -22.20 -18.38
N THR A 34 22.72 -21.66 -19.14
CA THR A 34 22.69 -20.25 -19.52
C THR A 34 21.56 -19.53 -18.76
N PRO A 35 21.68 -18.21 -18.46
CA PRO A 35 20.64 -17.48 -17.75
C PRO A 35 19.26 -17.71 -18.34
N TYR A 36 18.28 -17.89 -17.47
CA TYR A 36 16.85 -18.12 -17.73
C TYR A 36 16.47 -19.50 -18.25
N THR A 37 17.40 -20.44 -18.37
CA THR A 37 17.05 -21.85 -18.65
C THR A 37 16.54 -22.57 -17.39
N PRO A 38 15.80 -23.67 -17.53
CA PRO A 38 15.38 -24.50 -16.40
C PRO A 38 16.56 -25.04 -15.57
N THR A 39 17.69 -25.41 -16.19
CA THR A 39 18.86 -25.86 -15.47
C THR A 39 19.55 -24.75 -14.68
N TRP A 40 19.63 -23.55 -15.22
CA TRP A 40 20.15 -22.39 -14.51
C TRP A 40 19.30 -22.03 -13.31
N GLN A 41 17.94 -22.01 -13.44
CA GLN A 41 17.06 -21.70 -12.33
C GLN A 41 17.11 -22.74 -11.20
N GLU A 42 17.34 -24.03 -11.51
CA GLU A 42 17.46 -25.08 -10.50
C GLU A 42 18.55 -24.78 -9.47
N LYS A 43 19.67 -24.21 -9.90
CA LYS A 43 20.77 -23.80 -9.02
C LYS A 43 20.40 -22.66 -8.07
N ILE A 44 19.44 -21.83 -8.46
CA ILE A 44 18.99 -20.68 -7.68
C ILE A 44 17.85 -21.06 -6.75
N THR A 45 16.86 -21.78 -7.27
CA THR A 45 15.58 -22.04 -6.59
C THR A 45 15.52 -23.40 -5.91
N GLY A 46 16.35 -24.36 -6.32
CA GLY A 46 16.25 -25.77 -5.93
C GLY A 46 15.11 -26.53 -6.60
N VAL A 47 14.29 -25.88 -7.42
CA VAL A 47 13.23 -26.54 -8.18
C VAL A 47 13.85 -27.27 -9.36
N LYS A 48 13.61 -28.57 -9.47
CA LYS A 48 14.17 -29.41 -10.53
C LYS A 48 13.77 -28.93 -11.92
N ALA A 49 14.72 -28.95 -12.86
CA ALA A 49 14.51 -28.47 -14.22
C ALA A 49 13.36 -29.20 -14.93
N ASP A 50 13.25 -30.51 -14.76
CA ASP A 50 12.18 -31.32 -15.35
C ASP A 50 10.78 -30.94 -14.81
N ILE A 51 10.69 -30.64 -13.53
CA ILE A 51 9.42 -30.15 -12.91
C ILE A 51 9.04 -28.79 -13.50
N ALA A 52 10.01 -27.88 -13.62
CA ALA A 52 9.76 -26.56 -14.22
C ALA A 52 9.29 -26.67 -15.67
N ILE A 53 9.94 -27.53 -16.46
CA ILE A 53 9.59 -27.80 -17.86
C ILE A 53 8.17 -28.39 -17.97
N ALA A 54 7.89 -29.43 -17.18
CA ALA A 54 6.56 -30.08 -17.19
C ALA A 54 5.45 -29.09 -16.84
N THR A 55 5.64 -28.30 -15.78
CA THR A 55 4.66 -27.28 -15.34
C THR A 55 4.43 -26.20 -16.42
N ALA A 56 5.51 -25.71 -17.04
CA ALA A 56 5.39 -24.69 -18.09
C ALA A 56 4.65 -25.22 -19.31
N ARG A 57 4.93 -26.47 -19.74
CA ARG A 57 4.23 -27.12 -20.85
C ARG A 57 2.75 -27.34 -20.53
N GLU A 58 2.43 -27.88 -19.37
CA GLU A 58 1.05 -28.09 -18.95
C GLU A 58 0.24 -26.78 -18.94
N PHE A 59 0.84 -25.69 -18.43
CA PHE A 59 0.22 -24.38 -18.42
C PHE A 59 -0.05 -23.86 -19.85
N ALA A 60 0.94 -23.95 -20.74
CA ALA A 60 0.85 -23.50 -22.11
C ALA A 60 -0.12 -24.36 -22.95
N ASP A 61 -0.02 -25.68 -22.85
CA ASP A 61 -0.89 -26.64 -23.55
C ASP A 61 -2.36 -26.44 -23.15
N ASN A 62 -2.61 -26.23 -21.85
CA ASN A 62 -3.97 -25.94 -21.38
C ASN A 62 -4.46 -24.59 -21.91
N ALA A 63 -3.60 -23.56 -21.92
CA ALA A 63 -3.97 -22.26 -22.49
C ALA A 63 -4.32 -22.37 -23.97
N GLU A 64 -3.57 -23.12 -24.76
CA GLU A 64 -3.86 -23.36 -26.17
C GLU A 64 -5.18 -24.11 -26.38
N LYS A 65 -5.35 -25.25 -25.70
CA LYS A 65 -6.56 -26.11 -25.80
C LYS A 65 -7.83 -25.36 -25.41
N THR A 66 -7.76 -24.54 -24.39
CA THR A 66 -8.92 -23.86 -23.81
C THR A 66 -9.10 -22.41 -24.28
N LYS A 67 -8.27 -21.96 -25.22
CA LYS A 67 -8.24 -20.58 -25.72
C LYS A 67 -8.01 -19.55 -24.61
N GLY A 68 -6.98 -19.79 -23.80
CA GLY A 68 -6.48 -18.87 -22.79
C GLY A 68 -6.99 -19.12 -21.35
N ARG A 69 -7.51 -20.30 -21.02
CA ARG A 69 -8.03 -20.57 -19.67
C ARG A 69 -7.00 -21.21 -18.73
N SER A 70 -5.79 -20.73 -18.76
CA SER A 70 -4.79 -20.97 -17.71
C SER A 70 -4.67 -19.72 -16.83
N MET A 71 -4.70 -19.92 -15.53
CA MET A 71 -4.76 -18.81 -14.56
C MET A 71 -3.65 -18.90 -13.54
N ILE A 72 -3.11 -17.74 -13.16
CA ILE A 72 -2.20 -17.61 -12.02
C ILE A 72 -2.92 -16.87 -10.90
N ILE A 73 -3.02 -17.51 -9.74
CA ILE A 73 -3.57 -16.89 -8.53
C ILE A 73 -2.41 -16.42 -7.68
N MET A 74 -2.38 -15.13 -7.39
CA MET A 74 -1.31 -14.49 -6.62
C MET A 74 -1.86 -13.92 -5.31
N GLY A 75 -1.06 -13.99 -4.28
CA GLY A 75 -1.40 -13.45 -2.98
C GLY A 75 -0.20 -12.80 -2.29
N GLY A 76 -0.34 -12.47 -1.00
CA GLY A 76 0.65 -11.78 -0.18
C GLY A 76 2.03 -12.42 -0.12
N GLY A 77 2.16 -13.69 -0.52
CA GLY A 77 3.45 -14.39 -0.59
C GLY A 77 4.50 -13.74 -1.48
N ILE A 78 4.08 -12.98 -2.46
CA ILE A 78 4.96 -12.32 -3.45
C ILE A 78 5.24 -10.86 -3.07
N ASN A 79 4.31 -10.17 -2.41
CA ASN A 79 4.37 -8.73 -2.18
C ASN A 79 5.52 -8.27 -1.26
N HIS A 80 6.07 -9.16 -0.45
CA HIS A 80 6.98 -8.82 0.63
C HIS A 80 8.45 -9.13 0.34
N TRP A 81 8.81 -9.22 -0.93
CA TRP A 81 10.18 -9.29 -1.42
C TRP A 81 10.64 -7.93 -1.94
N TYR A 82 11.93 -7.63 -1.80
CA TYR A 82 12.49 -6.38 -2.31
C TYR A 82 12.26 -6.20 -3.82
N HIS A 83 12.29 -7.31 -4.57
CA HIS A 83 12.04 -7.35 -6.00
C HIS A 83 10.64 -7.87 -6.38
N ALA A 84 9.64 -7.67 -5.51
CA ALA A 84 8.28 -8.14 -5.75
C ALA A 84 7.68 -7.61 -7.07
N ASP A 85 7.91 -6.35 -7.40
CA ASP A 85 7.47 -5.72 -8.66
C ASP A 85 8.01 -6.45 -9.91
N ILE A 86 9.26 -6.90 -9.87
CA ILE A 86 9.85 -7.68 -10.97
C ILE A 86 9.19 -9.05 -11.08
N ILE A 87 8.89 -9.70 -9.97
CA ILE A 87 8.13 -10.97 -9.96
C ILE A 87 6.75 -10.79 -10.62
N TYR A 88 6.03 -9.74 -10.25
CA TYR A 88 4.74 -9.40 -10.87
C TYR A 88 4.89 -9.21 -12.38
N ARG A 89 5.86 -8.44 -12.82
CA ARG A 89 6.10 -8.15 -14.24
C ARG A 89 6.51 -9.40 -15.01
N THR A 90 7.26 -10.32 -14.39
CA THR A 90 7.61 -11.62 -15.00
C THR A 90 6.37 -12.49 -15.21
N ILE A 91 5.44 -12.50 -14.24
CA ILE A 91 4.16 -13.21 -14.39
C ILE A 91 3.32 -12.60 -15.51
N LEU A 92 3.31 -11.29 -15.65
CA LEU A 92 2.62 -10.63 -16.78
C LEU A 92 3.22 -11.03 -18.13
N ASN A 93 4.55 -11.22 -18.24
CA ASN A 93 5.17 -11.76 -19.45
C ASN A 93 4.63 -13.16 -19.78
N LEU A 94 4.54 -14.06 -18.78
CA LEU A 94 3.99 -15.40 -18.97
C LEU A 94 2.53 -15.37 -19.46
N ILE A 95 1.71 -14.53 -18.84
CA ILE A 95 0.31 -14.35 -19.21
C ILE A 95 0.18 -13.85 -20.65
N MET A 96 1.00 -12.90 -21.03
CA MET A 96 1.04 -12.38 -22.41
C MET A 96 1.45 -13.47 -23.42
N PHE A 97 2.53 -14.21 -23.15
CA PHE A 97 2.99 -15.25 -24.08
C PHE A 97 1.97 -16.37 -24.25
N CYS A 98 1.23 -16.73 -23.23
CA CYS A 98 0.21 -17.76 -23.28
C CYS A 98 -1.18 -17.26 -23.71
N GLY A 99 -1.34 -15.95 -23.97
CA GLY A 99 -2.60 -15.37 -24.44
C GLY A 99 -3.77 -15.54 -23.48
N THR A 100 -3.49 -15.52 -22.17
CA THR A 100 -4.52 -15.82 -21.14
C THR A 100 -5.19 -14.59 -20.57
N GLU A 101 -4.66 -13.42 -20.81
CA GLU A 101 -5.19 -12.15 -20.27
C GLU A 101 -6.57 -11.79 -20.83
N GLY A 102 -7.45 -11.30 -19.96
CA GLY A 102 -8.80 -10.90 -20.36
C GLY A 102 -9.75 -12.06 -20.67
N VAL A 103 -9.33 -13.30 -20.47
CA VAL A 103 -10.13 -14.50 -20.72
C VAL A 103 -10.76 -14.98 -19.41
N ASN A 104 -12.07 -15.23 -19.42
CA ASN A 104 -12.75 -15.81 -18.25
C ASN A 104 -12.20 -17.22 -17.94
N GLY A 105 -11.68 -17.38 -16.73
CA GLY A 105 -11.01 -18.61 -16.30
C GLY A 105 -9.53 -18.64 -16.66
N GLY A 106 -8.98 -17.53 -17.16
CA GLY A 106 -7.56 -17.36 -17.45
C GLY A 106 -6.99 -16.09 -16.82
N GLY A 107 -5.76 -15.79 -17.15
CA GLY A 107 -5.06 -14.58 -16.77
C GLY A 107 -4.55 -14.57 -15.34
N TRP A 108 -4.63 -13.42 -14.73
CA TRP A 108 -4.11 -13.16 -13.39
C TRP A 108 -5.23 -12.86 -12.41
N ALA A 109 -5.36 -13.69 -11.38
CA ALA A 109 -6.22 -13.47 -10.25
C ALA A 109 -5.35 -12.97 -9.08
N HIS A 110 -5.30 -11.66 -8.90
CA HIS A 110 -4.57 -11.04 -7.80
C HIS A 110 -5.45 -10.96 -6.56
N TYR A 111 -5.01 -11.61 -5.49
CA TYR A 111 -5.67 -11.52 -4.20
C TYR A 111 -5.13 -10.32 -3.43
N VAL A 112 -6.01 -9.34 -3.22
CA VAL A 112 -5.72 -8.15 -2.41
C VAL A 112 -6.66 -8.03 -1.19
N GLY A 113 -7.44 -9.07 -0.92
CA GLY A 113 -8.43 -9.07 0.17
C GLY A 113 -9.58 -8.09 -0.10
N GLN A 114 -9.93 -7.29 0.88
CA GLN A 114 -10.96 -6.25 0.77
C GLN A 114 -10.37 -4.83 0.64
N GLU A 115 -9.17 -4.72 0.14
CA GLU A 115 -8.48 -3.44 -0.01
C GLU A 115 -9.13 -2.53 -1.05
N LYS A 116 -9.80 -3.10 -2.04
CA LYS A 116 -10.52 -2.34 -3.05
C LYS A 116 -11.99 -2.27 -2.72
N LEU A 117 -12.40 -1.09 -2.36
CA LEU A 117 -13.80 -0.80 -2.08
C LEU A 117 -14.63 -0.81 -3.37
N ARG A 118 -15.81 -1.41 -3.31
CA ARG A 118 -16.84 -1.29 -4.33
C ARG A 118 -18.16 -0.95 -3.63
N PRO A 119 -18.91 -0.03 -4.15
CA PRO A 119 -18.67 0.84 -5.31
C PRO A 119 -17.57 1.90 -5.05
N VAL A 120 -16.66 2.05 -6.00
CA VAL A 120 -15.48 2.92 -5.82
C VAL A 120 -15.83 4.39 -5.86
N GLU A 121 -16.63 4.80 -6.85
CA GLU A 121 -16.97 6.22 -7.07
C GLU A 121 -17.78 6.80 -5.92
N GLY A 122 -18.75 6.05 -5.45
CA GLY A 122 -19.60 6.49 -4.35
C GLY A 122 -18.80 6.74 -3.07
N TRP A 123 -17.94 5.80 -2.69
CA TRP A 123 -17.03 5.98 -1.56
C TRP A 123 -16.09 7.16 -1.77
N GLY A 124 -15.53 7.30 -2.98
CA GLY A 124 -14.71 8.46 -3.34
C GLY A 124 -15.47 9.77 -3.21
N GLY A 125 -16.75 9.79 -3.61
CA GLY A 125 -17.63 10.93 -3.47
C GLY A 125 -17.88 11.31 -2.01
N ILE A 126 -18.24 10.34 -1.16
CA ILE A 126 -18.41 10.56 0.30
C ILE A 126 -17.12 11.11 0.91
N MET A 127 -15.98 10.50 0.61
CA MET A 127 -14.70 10.92 1.16
C MET A 127 -14.35 12.37 0.82
N THR A 128 -14.68 12.84 -0.39
CA THR A 128 -14.44 14.23 -0.80
C THR A 128 -15.54 15.19 -0.34
N ALA A 129 -16.70 14.68 0.06
CA ALA A 129 -17.83 15.47 0.49
C ALA A 129 -17.82 15.75 1.98
N ASN A 130 -17.15 14.93 2.80
CA ASN A 130 -17.24 15.01 4.26
C ASN A 130 -16.83 16.36 4.86
N ASP A 131 -15.92 17.11 4.25
CA ASP A 131 -15.57 18.46 4.65
C ASP A 131 -15.86 19.50 3.55
N TRP A 132 -16.49 19.05 2.47
CA TRP A 132 -16.80 19.81 1.26
C TRP A 132 -15.59 20.41 0.55
N SER A 133 -14.43 19.86 0.84
CA SER A 133 -13.18 20.25 0.21
C SER A 133 -12.94 19.45 -1.09
N LYS A 134 -12.48 20.12 -2.15
CA LYS A 134 -12.13 19.47 -3.42
C LYS A 134 -10.77 18.79 -3.37
N ALA A 135 -9.90 19.22 -2.52
CA ALA A 135 -8.60 18.63 -2.29
C ALA A 135 -8.61 17.89 -0.95
N PRO A 136 -7.72 17.12 -0.71
CA PRO A 136 -7.05 16.10 -1.50
C PRO A 136 -7.13 14.77 -0.81
N ARG A 137 -7.80 13.93 -1.41
CA ARG A 137 -7.87 12.54 -1.01
C ARG A 137 -6.62 11.73 -1.33
N LEU A 138 -5.63 12.31 -2.02
CA LEU A 138 -4.40 11.62 -2.45
C LEU A 138 -3.19 12.01 -1.61
N GLN A 139 -3.39 12.39 -0.37
CA GLN A 139 -2.29 12.65 0.55
C GLN A 139 -1.56 11.34 0.84
N ASN A 140 -0.28 11.32 0.59
CA ASN A 140 0.56 10.19 0.89
C ASN A 140 1.46 10.48 2.09
N GLY A 141 0.94 10.24 3.28
CA GLY A 141 1.75 10.29 4.49
C GLY A 141 2.64 9.06 4.71
N THR A 142 2.45 7.99 3.93
CA THR A 142 3.06 6.70 4.20
C THR A 142 4.58 6.76 4.11
N SER A 143 5.14 7.38 3.07
CA SER A 143 6.59 7.46 2.91
C SER A 143 7.25 8.26 4.04
N TRP A 144 6.70 9.42 4.36
CA TRP A 144 7.20 10.24 5.46
C TRP A 144 7.04 9.52 6.81
N PHE A 145 5.89 8.89 7.06
CA PHE A 145 5.61 8.14 8.26
C PHE A 145 6.67 7.08 8.53
N TYR A 146 6.99 6.25 7.54
CA TYR A 146 8.00 5.20 7.68
C TYR A 146 9.42 5.78 7.80
N PHE A 147 9.71 6.88 7.13
CA PHE A 147 10.98 7.58 7.30
C PHE A 147 11.09 8.29 8.64
N ALA A 148 9.99 8.79 9.16
CA ALA A 148 9.95 9.37 10.50
C ALA A 148 10.29 8.36 11.60
N THR A 149 10.17 7.07 11.35
CA THR A 149 10.68 6.01 12.25
C THR A 149 12.19 5.81 12.12
N GLU A 150 12.81 6.47 11.16
CA GLU A 150 14.27 6.44 10.92
C GLU A 150 14.85 5.06 10.62
N GLN A 151 14.04 4.15 10.05
CA GLN A 151 14.52 2.82 9.68
C GLN A 151 15.69 2.84 8.69
N TYR A 152 15.81 3.91 7.88
CA TYR A 152 16.93 4.10 6.97
C TYR A 152 18.30 4.11 7.68
N ARG A 153 18.37 4.39 8.98
CA ARG A 153 19.62 4.39 9.76
C ARG A 153 20.29 3.03 9.82
N SER A 154 19.49 1.97 9.74
CA SER A 154 19.97 0.58 9.70
C SER A 154 19.73 -0.08 8.35
N ASP A 155 19.60 0.69 7.28
CA ASP A 155 19.47 0.13 5.94
C ASP A 155 20.76 -0.60 5.54
N CYS A 156 20.61 -1.82 5.03
CA CYS A 156 21.75 -2.66 4.65
C CYS A 156 22.18 -2.53 3.18
N ILE A 157 21.58 -1.56 2.44
CA ILE A 157 21.72 -1.46 0.99
C ILE A 157 22.64 -0.30 0.62
N ASP A 158 23.72 -0.60 -0.08
CA ASP A 158 24.43 0.37 -0.91
C ASP A 158 23.86 0.28 -2.33
N LEU A 159 23.23 1.34 -2.79
CA LEU A 159 22.60 1.36 -4.12
C LEU A 159 23.62 1.28 -5.26
N ALA A 160 24.90 1.55 -5.01
CA ALA A 160 25.96 1.35 -5.99
C ALA A 160 26.08 -0.13 -6.44
N ASP A 161 25.71 -1.06 -5.55
CA ASP A 161 25.72 -2.49 -5.84
C ASP A 161 24.47 -2.97 -6.60
N ARG A 162 23.48 -2.09 -6.80
CA ARG A 162 22.16 -2.42 -7.37
C ARG A 162 21.91 -1.88 -8.76
N VAL A 163 22.70 -0.92 -9.21
CA VAL A 163 22.57 -0.37 -10.56
C VAL A 163 23.11 -1.29 -11.63
N SER A 164 22.70 -1.08 -12.85
CA SER A 164 23.26 -1.78 -14.01
C SER A 164 24.75 -1.42 -14.18
N LYS A 165 25.51 -2.33 -14.82
CA LYS A 165 26.95 -2.12 -15.06
C LYS A 165 27.27 -0.87 -15.89
N LEU A 166 26.26 -0.32 -16.58
CA LEU A 166 26.39 0.85 -17.46
C LEU A 166 25.98 2.16 -16.78
N ALA A 167 25.52 2.10 -15.54
CA ALA A 167 24.99 3.25 -14.82
C ALA A 167 25.66 3.43 -13.46
N LYS A 168 25.46 4.63 -12.91
CA LYS A 168 25.78 4.95 -11.52
C LYS A 168 24.49 5.45 -10.85
N PRO A 169 24.21 5.10 -9.60
CA PRO A 169 23.07 5.68 -8.91
C PRO A 169 23.30 7.18 -8.71
N ARG A 170 22.23 7.96 -8.77
CA ARG A 170 22.24 9.38 -8.41
C ARG A 170 22.64 9.55 -6.94
N TYR A 171 22.15 8.67 -6.08
CA TYR A 171 22.48 8.58 -4.67
C TYR A 171 22.82 7.15 -4.29
N ARG A 172 23.68 6.98 -3.31
CA ARG A 172 24.05 5.64 -2.79
C ARG A 172 23.13 5.17 -1.67
N HIS A 173 22.44 6.10 -0.99
CA HIS A 173 21.55 5.77 0.12
C HIS A 173 20.07 5.84 -0.31
N PRO A 174 19.24 4.83 0.02
CA PRO A 174 17.82 4.80 -0.37
C PRO A 174 17.01 5.99 0.12
N GLY A 175 17.33 6.51 1.31
CA GLY A 175 16.65 7.66 1.91
C GLY A 175 16.71 8.93 1.05
N ASP A 176 17.81 9.13 0.32
CA ASP A 176 17.96 10.29 -0.54
C ASP A 176 16.97 10.27 -1.72
N TYR A 177 16.57 9.06 -2.16
CA TYR A 177 15.51 8.92 -3.16
C TYR A 177 14.12 9.25 -2.63
N ASN A 178 13.88 9.12 -1.32
CA ASN A 178 12.64 9.63 -0.73
C ASN A 178 12.60 11.16 -0.76
N VAL A 179 13.70 11.81 -0.43
CA VAL A 179 13.81 13.27 -0.54
C VAL A 179 13.60 13.72 -1.98
N LEU A 180 14.26 13.05 -2.94
CA LEU A 180 14.06 13.32 -4.36
C LEU A 180 12.59 13.14 -4.78
N ALA A 181 11.95 12.04 -4.37
CA ALA A 181 10.57 11.76 -4.72
C ALA A 181 9.59 12.78 -4.13
N ALA A 182 9.82 13.25 -2.91
CA ALA A 182 9.04 14.32 -2.31
C ALA A 182 9.24 15.65 -3.06
N ARG A 183 10.48 16.00 -3.34
CA ARG A 183 10.89 17.22 -4.02
C ARG A 183 10.33 17.33 -5.44
N LEU A 184 10.35 16.23 -6.18
CA LEU A 184 9.84 16.19 -7.55
C LEU A 184 8.32 15.96 -7.63
N GLY A 185 7.63 15.84 -6.51
CA GLY A 185 6.18 15.63 -6.49
C GLY A 185 5.73 14.23 -6.85
N TRP A 186 6.62 13.26 -6.91
CA TRP A 186 6.24 11.87 -7.16
C TRP A 186 5.59 11.24 -5.95
N LEU A 187 6.11 11.55 -4.76
CA LEU A 187 5.69 10.98 -3.49
C LEU A 187 5.74 12.05 -2.39
N PRO A 188 4.83 13.02 -2.38
CA PRO A 188 4.77 14.04 -1.33
C PRO A 188 4.60 13.39 0.04
N SER A 189 5.26 13.94 1.04
CA SER A 189 5.19 13.49 2.42
C SER A 189 4.28 14.39 3.27
N TYR A 190 3.89 13.89 4.44
CA TYR A 190 3.14 14.65 5.44
C TYR A 190 3.75 14.45 6.81
N PRO A 191 4.02 15.54 7.54
CA PRO A 191 3.94 16.93 7.08
C PRO A 191 4.84 17.17 5.86
N THR A 192 4.51 18.18 5.06
CA THR A 192 5.24 18.42 3.79
C THR A 192 6.46 19.30 4.01
N PHE A 193 6.25 20.46 4.61
CA PHE A 193 7.28 21.48 4.82
C PHE A 193 7.58 21.66 6.29
N ASN A 194 8.77 22.16 6.61
CA ASN A 194 9.21 22.52 7.96
C ASN A 194 8.55 23.80 8.51
N LYS A 195 7.55 24.32 7.82
CA LYS A 195 6.66 25.40 8.26
C LYS A 195 5.21 25.02 8.07
N GLY A 196 4.34 25.50 8.95
CA GLY A 196 2.89 25.33 8.80
C GLY A 196 2.35 26.08 7.59
N SER A 197 1.31 25.54 6.95
CA SER A 197 0.69 26.15 5.75
C SER A 197 0.23 27.59 5.99
N GLN A 198 -0.36 27.87 7.15
CA GLN A 198 -0.83 29.22 7.48
C GLN A 198 0.32 30.20 7.64
N GLU A 199 1.42 29.79 8.23
CA GLU A 199 2.64 30.60 8.33
C GLU A 199 3.21 30.92 6.95
N LEU A 200 3.30 29.90 6.08
CA LEU A 200 3.75 30.08 4.68
C LEU A 200 2.88 31.04 3.89
N ILE A 201 1.57 30.95 4.06
CA ILE A 201 0.62 31.86 3.40
C ILE A 201 0.80 33.28 3.91
N ASN A 202 0.98 33.46 5.21
CA ASN A 202 1.21 34.78 5.80
C ASN A 202 2.54 35.40 5.33
N ASP A 203 3.60 34.58 5.29
CA ASP A 203 4.90 35.02 4.78
C ASP A 203 4.82 35.45 3.31
N ALA A 204 4.15 34.65 2.47
CA ALA A 204 3.95 34.99 1.07
C ALA A 204 3.15 36.28 0.88
N ARG A 205 2.08 36.46 1.65
CA ARG A 205 1.27 37.70 1.63
C ARG A 205 2.05 38.90 2.11
N ALA A 206 2.86 38.76 3.15
CA ALA A 206 3.77 39.80 3.63
C ALA A 206 4.83 40.17 2.57
N ALA A 207 5.23 39.22 1.74
CA ALA A 207 6.10 39.45 0.59
C ALA A 207 5.39 40.02 -0.65
N GLY A 208 4.07 40.25 -0.56
CA GLY A 208 3.28 40.91 -1.64
C GLY A 208 2.47 39.95 -2.52
N ALA A 209 2.43 38.66 -2.24
CA ALA A 209 1.61 37.70 -2.98
C ALA A 209 0.11 37.91 -2.69
N GLY A 210 -0.69 38.20 -3.73
CA GLY A 210 -2.15 38.46 -3.62
C GLY A 210 -3.02 37.29 -4.07
N THR A 211 -2.48 36.36 -4.84
CA THR A 211 -3.20 35.23 -5.43
C THR A 211 -2.60 33.87 -5.03
N GLU A 212 -3.39 32.80 -5.12
CA GLU A 212 -2.91 31.42 -4.88
C GLU A 212 -1.69 31.07 -5.75
N ALA A 213 -1.69 31.50 -7.02
CA ALA A 213 -0.58 31.27 -7.93
C ALA A 213 0.70 31.98 -7.48
N GLU A 214 0.60 33.23 -6.99
CA GLU A 214 1.73 33.97 -6.46
C GLU A 214 2.25 33.37 -5.16
N ILE A 215 1.36 32.87 -4.28
CA ILE A 215 1.74 32.15 -3.07
C ILE A 215 2.49 30.86 -3.44
N ASN A 216 1.97 30.09 -4.40
CA ASN A 216 2.65 28.88 -4.87
C ASN A 216 4.03 29.18 -5.48
N GLN A 217 4.16 30.29 -6.19
CA GLN A 217 5.45 30.74 -6.72
C GLN A 217 6.42 31.16 -5.60
N TYR A 218 5.92 31.85 -4.57
CA TYR A 218 6.70 32.16 -3.37
C TYR A 218 7.23 30.89 -2.71
N VAL A 219 6.38 29.89 -2.49
CA VAL A 219 6.78 28.59 -1.91
C VAL A 219 7.85 27.92 -2.76
N ALA A 220 7.66 27.87 -4.08
CA ALA A 220 8.64 27.28 -5.00
C ALA A 220 10.00 28.00 -4.94
N GLN A 221 9.98 29.34 -4.87
CA GLN A 221 11.20 30.14 -4.77
C GLN A 221 11.90 29.97 -3.42
N ALA A 222 11.14 29.91 -2.32
CA ALA A 222 11.69 29.68 -0.98
C ALA A 222 12.37 28.29 -0.88
N LEU A 223 11.78 27.26 -1.49
CA LEU A 223 12.40 25.94 -1.63
C LEU A 223 13.69 25.99 -2.45
N LYS A 224 13.66 26.68 -3.60
CA LYS A 224 14.85 26.87 -4.46
C LYS A 224 15.99 27.55 -3.74
N ASN A 225 15.66 28.55 -2.93
CA ASN A 225 16.63 29.33 -2.13
C ASN A 225 17.07 28.60 -0.84
N LYS A 226 16.48 27.45 -0.52
CA LYS A 226 16.70 26.70 0.74
C LYS A 226 16.26 27.47 2.02
N GLU A 227 15.35 28.41 1.87
CA GLU A 227 14.67 29.14 2.96
C GLU A 227 13.54 28.30 3.56
N LEU A 228 12.99 27.39 2.77
CA LEU A 228 12.01 26.38 3.11
C LEU A 228 12.58 25.00 2.77
N GLN A 229 12.24 23.97 3.58
CA GLN A 229 12.69 22.60 3.40
C GLN A 229 11.52 21.62 3.45
N PHE A 230 11.66 20.48 2.80
CA PHE A 230 10.74 19.38 2.99
C PHE A 230 11.05 18.68 4.33
N CYS A 231 10.02 18.24 5.06
CA CYS A 231 10.19 17.56 6.34
C CYS A 231 11.07 16.30 6.24
N VAL A 232 11.02 15.60 5.12
CA VAL A 232 11.85 14.41 4.87
C VAL A 232 13.35 14.67 4.81
N GLU A 233 13.78 15.94 4.67
CA GLU A 233 15.20 16.33 4.69
C GLU A 233 15.75 16.37 6.13
N ASP A 234 14.88 16.50 7.13
CA ASP A 234 15.25 16.54 8.55
C ASP A 234 14.18 15.87 9.44
N PRO A 235 14.00 14.55 9.34
CA PRO A 235 12.93 13.85 10.06
C PRO A 235 13.13 13.81 11.58
N VAL A 236 14.30 14.18 12.08
CA VAL A 236 14.61 14.26 13.53
C VAL A 236 14.24 15.63 14.12
N ALA A 237 14.05 16.65 13.30
CA ALA A 237 13.64 17.97 13.77
C ALA A 237 12.25 17.90 14.42
N LYS A 238 12.08 18.51 15.59
CA LYS A 238 10.80 18.44 16.35
C LYS A 238 9.63 19.06 15.62
N GLU A 239 9.85 20.11 14.83
CA GLU A 239 8.86 20.74 13.98
C GLU A 239 8.35 19.83 12.86
N ASN A 240 9.10 18.79 12.52
CA ASN A 240 8.78 17.83 11.47
C ASN A 240 8.15 16.52 12.01
N HIS A 241 7.94 16.42 13.32
CA HIS A 241 7.38 15.20 13.90
C HIS A 241 5.90 15.00 13.53
N PRO A 242 5.46 13.77 13.18
CA PRO A 242 4.06 13.40 13.13
C PRO A 242 3.55 13.32 14.58
N ARG A 243 2.68 14.26 14.98
CA ARG A 243 2.29 14.40 16.39
C ARG A 243 1.18 13.45 16.79
N ASN A 244 0.28 13.12 15.87
CA ASN A 244 -0.90 12.29 16.12
C ASN A 244 -0.95 11.12 15.16
N LEU A 245 -1.27 9.93 15.66
CA LEU A 245 -1.51 8.73 14.87
C LEU A 245 -2.84 8.11 15.25
N PHE A 246 -3.73 7.99 14.25
CA PHE A 246 -4.93 7.17 14.37
C PHE A 246 -4.66 5.81 13.72
N VAL A 247 -4.82 4.74 14.47
CA VAL A 247 -4.82 3.37 13.96
C VAL A 247 -6.28 2.91 13.94
N TRP A 248 -6.74 2.57 12.75
CA TRP A 248 -8.14 2.22 12.56
C TRP A 248 -8.27 0.79 12.03
N ARG A 249 -8.82 -0.09 12.86
CA ARG A 249 -9.03 -1.52 12.58
C ARG A 249 -7.78 -2.25 12.10
N ALA A 250 -6.66 -1.95 12.70
CA ALA A 250 -5.39 -2.58 12.38
C ALA A 250 -4.53 -2.75 13.62
N ASN A 251 -4.04 -3.93 13.86
CA ASN A 251 -3.01 -4.14 14.87
C ASN A 251 -1.62 -3.75 14.31
N LEU A 252 -1.43 -2.45 14.06
CA LEU A 252 -0.25 -1.91 13.39
C LEU A 252 1.02 -2.18 14.19
N ILE A 253 1.06 -1.70 15.42
CA ILE A 253 2.25 -1.76 16.29
C ILE A 253 2.50 -3.20 16.75
N GLY A 254 1.45 -3.94 17.04
CA GLY A 254 1.58 -5.29 17.60
C GLY A 254 1.95 -6.36 16.58
N SER A 255 1.49 -6.26 15.35
CA SER A 255 1.63 -7.37 14.43
C SER A 255 1.81 -7.03 12.95
N SER A 256 1.16 -5.99 12.42
CA SER A 256 1.11 -5.77 10.97
C SER A 256 2.31 -5.02 10.41
N SER A 257 2.93 -4.16 11.19
CA SER A 257 4.03 -3.31 10.77
C SER A 257 5.34 -4.11 10.65
N LYS A 258 5.97 -4.02 9.49
CA LYS A 258 7.35 -4.48 9.29
C LYS A 258 8.29 -3.44 9.91
N GLY A 259 9.38 -3.91 10.50
CA GLY A 259 10.26 -3.02 11.26
C GLY A 259 9.55 -2.43 12.50
N HIS A 260 8.65 -3.17 13.12
CA HIS A 260 7.83 -2.62 14.20
C HIS A 260 8.63 -2.22 15.44
N GLU A 261 9.81 -2.80 15.68
CA GLU A 261 10.69 -2.39 16.77
C GLU A 261 11.20 -0.94 16.61
N TYR A 262 11.34 -0.49 15.35
CA TYR A 262 11.67 0.92 15.08
C TYR A 262 10.48 1.86 15.34
N PHE A 263 9.24 1.40 15.19
CA PHE A 263 8.07 2.16 15.62
C PHE A 263 8.07 2.35 17.14
N LEU A 264 8.38 1.31 17.89
CA LEU A 264 8.49 1.40 19.35
C LEU A 264 9.60 2.37 19.76
N LYS A 265 10.74 2.33 19.07
CA LYS A 265 11.87 3.21 19.34
C LYS A 265 11.58 4.65 18.96
N HIS A 266 11.26 4.91 17.69
CA HIS A 266 11.26 6.26 17.12
C HIS A 266 9.92 6.99 17.19
N LEU A 267 8.79 6.27 17.14
CA LEU A 267 7.47 6.90 17.26
C LEU A 267 7.02 7.00 18.73
N LEU A 268 7.18 5.92 19.49
CA LEU A 268 6.67 5.83 20.85
C LEU A 268 7.72 6.16 21.91
N GLY A 269 9.02 6.07 21.60
CA GLY A 269 10.10 6.30 22.56
C GLY A 269 10.05 5.31 23.73
N THR A 270 9.73 4.04 23.46
CA THR A 270 9.54 3.01 24.49
C THR A 270 10.52 1.84 24.32
N LYS A 271 10.46 0.87 25.23
CA LYS A 271 11.29 -0.35 25.18
C LYS A 271 11.11 -1.07 23.84
N HIS A 272 12.21 -1.37 23.19
CA HIS A 272 12.28 -1.97 21.86
C HIS A 272 13.33 -3.07 21.78
N GLY A 273 13.27 -3.88 20.73
CA GLY A 273 14.19 -5.00 20.48
C GLY A 273 15.27 -4.70 19.43
N VAL A 274 15.40 -3.48 18.93
CA VAL A 274 16.44 -3.11 17.95
C VAL A 274 17.83 -3.35 18.58
N LEU A 275 18.67 -4.13 17.88
CA LEU A 275 20.02 -4.47 18.35
C LEU A 275 21.07 -3.51 17.82
N GLU A 276 21.03 -3.21 16.54
CA GLU A 276 21.98 -2.33 15.87
C GLU A 276 21.22 -1.26 15.10
N ASP A 277 21.64 -0.03 15.29
CA ASP A 277 21.07 1.16 14.67
C ASP A 277 22.23 2.04 14.19
N ASP A 278 21.95 2.91 13.24
CA ASP A 278 22.97 3.76 12.60
C ASP A 278 24.11 2.99 11.88
N ASP A 279 23.87 1.74 11.53
CA ASP A 279 24.86 0.84 10.90
C ASP A 279 24.79 0.80 9.37
N ALA A 280 24.04 1.71 8.76
CA ALA A 280 23.94 1.82 7.31
C ALA A 280 25.34 1.92 6.66
N PRO A 281 25.63 1.14 5.61
CA PRO A 281 26.96 1.10 4.97
C PRO A 281 27.35 2.43 4.33
N VAL A 282 26.37 3.27 4.02
CA VAL A 282 26.52 4.62 3.49
C VAL A 282 25.60 5.56 4.25
N LYS A 283 26.01 6.79 4.43
CA LYS A 283 25.18 7.84 5.01
C LYS A 283 24.45 8.58 3.89
N PRO A 284 23.22 9.10 4.14
CA PRO A 284 22.52 9.91 3.17
C PRO A 284 23.21 11.26 2.93
N GLU A 285 23.02 11.82 1.73
CA GLU A 285 23.54 13.13 1.32
C GLU A 285 22.49 14.24 1.46
N GLU A 286 21.21 13.90 1.30
CA GLU A 286 20.08 14.85 1.29
C GLU A 286 19.34 14.89 2.64
N ILE A 287 19.56 13.93 3.54
CA ILE A 287 18.95 13.89 4.86
C ILE A 287 19.98 14.33 5.91
N LYS A 288 19.59 15.26 6.77
CA LYS A 288 20.44 15.62 7.93
C LYS A 288 20.63 14.43 8.83
N TRP A 289 21.88 13.96 8.93
CA TRP A 289 22.26 12.86 9.80
C TRP A 289 22.71 13.38 11.15
N ARG A 290 21.93 13.12 12.16
CA ARG A 290 22.24 13.44 13.57
C ARG A 290 21.65 12.36 14.48
N GLU A 291 22.04 12.37 15.75
CA GLU A 291 21.46 11.43 16.71
C GLU A 291 19.94 11.57 16.76
N ALA A 292 19.27 10.43 16.82
CA ALA A 292 17.82 10.39 17.01
C ALA A 292 17.47 10.84 18.43
N ASP A 293 16.36 11.55 18.59
CA ASP A 293 15.80 11.84 19.89
C ASP A 293 15.32 10.53 20.55
N GLU A 294 15.63 10.32 21.82
CA GLU A 294 15.15 9.17 22.58
C GLU A 294 13.64 9.28 22.88
N ALA A 295 13.12 10.50 22.93
CA ALA A 295 11.68 10.72 23.06
C ALA A 295 10.97 10.30 21.78
N GLY A 296 9.81 9.65 21.90
CA GLY A 296 8.98 9.31 20.77
C GLY A 296 8.48 10.56 20.03
N LYS A 297 8.23 10.43 18.73
CA LYS A 297 7.77 11.53 17.89
C LYS A 297 6.28 11.81 18.01
N LEU A 298 5.49 10.87 18.55
CA LEU A 298 4.06 11.02 18.74
C LEU A 298 3.75 11.65 20.09
N ASP A 299 2.78 12.57 20.09
CA ASP A 299 2.14 13.08 21.30
C ASP A 299 0.90 12.25 21.64
N LEU A 300 0.25 11.67 20.63
CA LEU A 300 -1.03 11.01 20.80
C LEU A 300 -1.15 9.83 19.82
N LEU A 301 -1.38 8.63 20.37
CA LEU A 301 -1.74 7.43 19.64
C LEU A 301 -3.18 7.05 19.99
N ILE A 302 -4.04 6.99 18.96
CA ILE A 302 -5.45 6.62 19.09
C ILE A 302 -5.68 5.32 18.33
N ASP A 303 -6.26 4.34 19.00
CA ASP A 303 -6.70 3.08 18.37
C ASP A 303 -8.22 3.02 18.28
N ILE A 304 -8.75 2.67 17.11
CA ILE A 304 -10.17 2.44 16.88
C ILE A 304 -10.32 0.98 16.45
N ASP A 305 -10.62 0.11 17.39
CA ASP A 305 -10.71 -1.32 17.10
C ASP A 305 -11.84 -1.97 17.92
N PHE A 306 -12.31 -3.12 17.47
CA PHE A 306 -13.30 -3.95 18.17
C PHE A 306 -12.66 -4.98 19.10
N ARG A 307 -11.35 -4.97 19.22
CA ARG A 307 -10.52 -5.84 20.07
C ARG A 307 -9.44 -5.02 20.76
N MET A 308 -9.10 -5.40 21.99
CA MET A 308 -7.90 -4.89 22.64
C MET A 308 -6.68 -5.66 22.11
N ALA A 309 -6.21 -5.26 20.93
CA ALA A 309 -4.96 -5.75 20.34
C ALA A 309 -3.73 -5.07 20.97
N SER A 310 -2.53 -5.54 20.63
CA SER A 310 -1.30 -4.93 21.16
C SER A 310 -1.16 -3.45 20.81
N THR A 311 -1.70 -3.01 19.69
CA THR A 311 -1.72 -1.57 19.36
C THR A 311 -2.52 -0.78 20.40
N GLY A 312 -3.70 -1.29 20.80
CA GLY A 312 -4.49 -0.66 21.84
C GLY A 312 -3.77 -0.58 23.19
N LEU A 313 -2.93 -1.58 23.53
CA LEU A 313 -2.13 -1.54 24.77
C LEU A 313 -1.05 -0.45 24.77
N TYR A 314 -0.62 0.01 23.61
CA TYR A 314 0.32 1.14 23.47
C TYR A 314 -0.39 2.48 23.26
N SER A 315 -1.70 2.49 23.06
CA SER A 315 -2.45 3.70 22.71
C SER A 315 -2.80 4.51 23.95
N ASP A 316 -2.80 5.83 23.78
CA ASP A 316 -3.26 6.77 24.81
C ASP A 316 -4.79 6.76 24.94
N ILE A 317 -5.46 6.56 23.79
CA ILE A 317 -6.92 6.49 23.71
C ILE A 317 -7.33 5.30 22.85
N VAL A 318 -8.31 4.53 23.34
CA VAL A 318 -8.92 3.44 22.59
C VAL A 318 -10.42 3.74 22.45
N PHE A 319 -10.89 3.82 21.20
CA PHE A 319 -12.32 3.90 20.90
C PHE A 319 -12.84 2.51 20.55
N PRO A 320 -13.75 1.94 21.35
CA PRO A 320 -14.32 0.63 21.08
C PRO A 320 -15.23 0.71 19.86
N ALA A 321 -14.90 -0.06 18.82
CA ALA A 321 -15.65 -0.08 17.58
C ALA A 321 -16.60 -1.28 17.49
N ALA A 322 -17.77 -1.07 16.89
CA ALA A 322 -18.76 -2.11 16.65
C ALA A 322 -18.23 -3.20 15.73
N THR A 323 -18.64 -4.45 16.00
CA THR A 323 -18.37 -5.60 15.13
C THR A 323 -19.34 -5.66 13.94
N TRP A 324 -19.16 -6.66 13.08
CA TRP A 324 -20.03 -6.84 11.90
C TRP A 324 -21.49 -7.12 12.23
N TYR A 325 -21.79 -7.66 13.39
CA TYR A 325 -23.16 -7.97 13.83
C TYR A 325 -23.86 -6.81 14.51
N GLU A 326 -23.15 -5.73 14.79
CA GLU A 326 -23.59 -4.57 15.56
C GLU A 326 -23.71 -3.30 14.70
N LYS A 327 -23.41 -3.37 13.40
CA LYS A 327 -23.40 -2.18 12.53
C LYS A 327 -24.01 -2.43 11.16
N GLU A 328 -24.35 -1.35 10.49
CA GLU A 328 -24.65 -1.32 9.07
C GLU A 328 -23.42 -0.87 8.29
N ASP A 329 -23.18 -1.49 7.13
CA ASP A 329 -22.06 -1.14 6.23
C ASP A 329 -22.23 -1.82 4.88
N LEU A 330 -21.36 -1.49 3.92
CA LEU A 330 -21.23 -2.21 2.66
C LEU A 330 -20.01 -3.13 2.70
N SER A 331 -20.09 -4.26 2.00
CA SER A 331 -18.97 -5.16 1.86
C SER A 331 -18.79 -5.64 0.42
N SER A 332 -17.55 -5.72 0.01
CA SER A 332 -17.15 -6.29 -1.28
C SER A 332 -15.70 -6.77 -1.21
N THR A 333 -15.29 -7.53 -2.22
CA THR A 333 -13.91 -8.00 -2.36
C THR A 333 -13.54 -8.13 -3.83
N ASP A 334 -12.26 -8.11 -4.14
CA ASP A 334 -11.78 -8.40 -5.50
C ASP A 334 -11.97 -9.86 -5.90
N MET A 335 -12.23 -10.74 -4.94
CA MET A 335 -12.38 -12.17 -5.17
C MET A 335 -13.69 -12.54 -5.89
N HIS A 336 -14.68 -11.66 -5.86
CA HIS A 336 -15.97 -11.89 -6.53
C HIS A 336 -16.66 -10.59 -6.94
N PRO A 337 -17.53 -10.63 -7.96
CA PRO A 337 -18.26 -9.46 -8.46
C PRO A 337 -19.60 -9.24 -7.75
N TYR A 338 -19.64 -9.44 -6.44
CA TYR A 338 -20.84 -9.19 -5.64
C TYR A 338 -20.60 -8.01 -4.70
N VAL A 339 -21.65 -7.27 -4.43
CA VAL A 339 -21.78 -6.33 -3.35
C VAL A 339 -22.84 -6.81 -2.38
N HIS A 340 -22.60 -6.67 -1.10
CA HIS A 340 -23.54 -7.04 -0.04
C HIS A 340 -23.41 -6.06 1.14
N VAL A 341 -24.34 -6.18 2.08
CA VAL A 341 -24.38 -5.33 3.26
C VAL A 341 -24.02 -6.10 4.51
N PHE A 342 -23.52 -5.41 5.50
CA PHE A 342 -23.69 -5.78 6.89
C PHE A 342 -24.98 -5.12 7.38
N GLN A 343 -25.79 -5.88 8.08
CA GLN A 343 -26.96 -5.39 8.80
C GLN A 343 -26.81 -5.75 10.27
N ALA A 344 -27.06 -4.81 11.13
CA ALA A 344 -27.03 -5.04 12.55
C ALA A 344 -28.02 -6.14 12.94
N ALA A 345 -27.57 -7.16 13.62
CA ALA A 345 -28.37 -8.24 14.18
C ALA A 345 -28.63 -8.03 15.67
N VAL A 346 -27.80 -7.22 16.31
CA VAL A 346 -27.87 -6.82 17.72
C VAL A 346 -27.45 -5.37 17.83
N ASP A 347 -27.88 -4.72 18.90
CA ASP A 347 -27.44 -3.36 19.21
C ASP A 347 -25.94 -3.36 19.60
N CYS A 348 -25.30 -2.22 19.46
CA CYS A 348 -23.94 -2.01 19.93
C CYS A 348 -23.86 -2.26 21.45
N ALA A 349 -22.85 -3.02 21.85
CA ALA A 349 -22.63 -3.33 23.26
C ALA A 349 -21.96 -2.13 23.96
N TRP A 350 -22.40 -1.80 25.16
CA TRP A 350 -21.84 -0.74 26.02
C TRP A 350 -21.69 0.62 25.30
N GLU A 351 -20.46 1.14 25.26
CA GLU A 351 -20.12 2.40 24.63
C GLU A 351 -19.59 2.24 23.20
N THR A 352 -19.62 1.03 22.66
CA THR A 352 -19.22 0.75 21.28
C THR A 352 -20.06 1.59 20.29
N LYS A 353 -19.39 2.06 19.26
CA LYS A 353 -20.03 2.79 18.15
C LYS A 353 -19.61 2.17 16.82
N SER A 354 -20.44 2.31 15.81
CA SER A 354 -20.00 2.07 14.44
C SER A 354 -18.84 3.01 14.08
N ASP A 355 -18.07 2.64 13.09
CA ASP A 355 -16.99 3.52 12.60
C ASP A 355 -17.54 4.89 12.18
N TRP A 356 -18.69 4.87 11.48
CA TRP A 356 -19.36 6.10 11.04
C TRP A 356 -19.75 7.00 12.22
N ASP A 357 -20.35 6.44 13.26
CA ASP A 357 -20.77 7.18 14.47
C ASP A 357 -19.57 7.66 15.28
N THR A 358 -18.48 6.91 15.31
CA THR A 358 -17.25 7.32 15.98
C THR A 358 -16.69 8.59 15.34
N PHE A 359 -16.54 8.59 14.01
CA PHE A 359 -16.05 9.77 13.29
C PHE A 359 -17.05 10.93 13.31
N ARG A 360 -18.36 10.66 13.28
CA ARG A 360 -19.39 11.69 13.46
C ARG A 360 -19.28 12.38 14.83
N THR A 361 -19.11 11.60 15.90
CA THR A 361 -18.92 12.15 17.26
C THR A 361 -17.62 12.94 17.37
N LEU A 362 -16.54 12.49 16.73
CA LEU A 362 -15.30 13.24 16.65
C LEU A 362 -15.49 14.56 15.90
N ALA A 363 -16.18 14.55 14.76
CA ALA A 363 -16.49 15.76 13.99
C ALA A 363 -17.31 16.77 14.81
N GLU A 364 -18.31 16.31 15.56
CA GLU A 364 -19.12 17.14 16.47
C GLU A 364 -18.25 17.79 17.56
N THR A 365 -17.38 16.98 18.20
CA THR A 365 -16.48 17.46 19.25
C THR A 365 -15.47 18.47 18.71
N VAL A 366 -14.86 18.19 17.55
CA VAL A 366 -13.92 19.11 16.88
C VAL A 366 -14.61 20.43 16.56
N SER A 367 -15.83 20.39 16.01
CA SER A 367 -16.59 21.61 15.68
C SER A 367 -16.90 22.46 16.93
N ARG A 368 -17.29 21.80 18.00
CA ARG A 368 -17.57 22.48 19.27
C ARG A 368 -16.30 23.14 19.85
N VAL A 369 -15.21 22.38 19.96
CA VAL A 369 -13.93 22.87 20.49
C VAL A 369 -13.36 23.99 19.60
N ALA A 370 -13.49 23.89 18.30
CA ALA A 370 -13.06 24.93 17.37
C ALA A 370 -13.83 26.25 17.59
N LYS A 371 -15.15 26.16 17.79
CA LYS A 371 -15.97 27.35 18.17
C LYS A 371 -15.52 27.94 19.50
N GLU A 372 -15.38 27.14 20.54
CA GLU A 372 -14.97 27.54 21.87
C GLU A 372 -13.59 28.20 21.92
N SER A 373 -12.65 27.70 21.11
CA SER A 373 -11.27 28.21 21.01
C SER A 373 -11.10 29.37 20.03
N GLY A 374 -12.11 29.70 19.24
CA GLY A 374 -12.05 30.72 18.19
C GLY A 374 -11.21 30.25 16.96
N PHE A 375 -10.91 28.96 16.85
CA PHE A 375 -10.22 28.40 15.72
C PHE A 375 -11.23 27.92 14.68
N THR A 376 -11.66 28.82 13.83
CA THR A 376 -12.72 28.55 12.86
C THR A 376 -12.19 28.38 11.45
N GLU A 377 -11.98 29.44 10.72
CA GLU A 377 -11.51 29.37 9.34
C GLU A 377 -9.99 29.21 9.25
N TYR A 378 -9.55 28.33 8.35
CA TYR A 378 -8.17 27.99 8.12
C TYR A 378 -7.92 27.80 6.62
N GLU A 379 -6.86 28.43 6.10
CA GLU A 379 -6.39 28.22 4.76
C GLU A 379 -5.16 27.30 4.79
N ASP A 380 -5.22 26.22 4.03
CA ASP A 380 -4.21 25.17 4.00
C ASP A 380 -3.63 25.04 2.59
N ILE A 381 -2.31 24.82 2.51
CA ILE A 381 -1.64 24.43 1.27
C ILE A 381 -1.38 22.94 1.32
N VAL A 382 -1.98 22.23 0.39
CA VAL A 382 -1.84 20.80 0.30
C VAL A 382 -1.00 20.43 -0.90
N ALA A 383 0.09 19.69 -0.67
CA ALA A 383 0.92 19.16 -1.73
C ALA A 383 0.31 17.86 -2.27
N LEU A 384 -0.04 17.84 -3.55
CA LEU A 384 -0.55 16.67 -4.23
C LEU A 384 0.52 16.01 -5.07
N PRO A 385 0.51 14.67 -5.20
CA PRO A 385 1.37 13.99 -6.15
C PRO A 385 1.06 14.43 -7.59
N LEU A 386 2.06 14.41 -8.44
CA LEU A 386 1.87 14.60 -9.87
C LEU A 386 0.96 13.50 -10.42
N GLY A 387 -0.04 13.90 -11.19
CA GLY A 387 -0.99 12.97 -11.79
C GLY A 387 -0.38 12.31 -13.02
N HIS A 388 -0.27 10.97 -13.01
CA HIS A 388 0.23 10.20 -14.13
C HIS A 388 -0.29 8.76 -14.09
N ASP A 389 -0.34 8.11 -15.23
CA ASP A 389 -0.80 6.72 -15.38
C ASP A 389 0.38 5.74 -15.58
N SER A 390 1.56 6.23 -15.90
CA SER A 390 2.77 5.42 -16.09
C SER A 390 4.03 6.18 -15.69
N PRO A 391 5.14 5.48 -15.38
CA PRO A 391 6.42 6.12 -15.10
C PRO A 391 6.90 7.05 -16.22
N GLY A 392 6.64 6.70 -17.47
CA GLY A 392 7.04 7.50 -18.64
C GLY A 392 6.42 8.91 -18.67
N GLU A 393 5.27 9.11 -18.02
CA GLU A 393 4.60 10.43 -17.99
C GLU A 393 5.24 11.40 -16.99
N VAL A 394 5.91 10.88 -15.96
CA VAL A 394 6.63 11.71 -14.98
C VAL A 394 8.08 11.93 -15.37
N ALA A 395 8.60 11.16 -16.32
CA ALA A 395 9.93 11.39 -16.84
C ALA A 395 9.97 12.73 -17.58
N GLN A 396 10.99 13.50 -17.32
CA GLN A 396 11.28 14.74 -18.03
C GLN A 396 11.60 14.43 -19.51
N PRO A 397 11.71 15.44 -20.38
CA PRO A 397 12.05 15.22 -21.79
C PRO A 397 13.23 14.26 -21.94
N GLU A 398 13.18 13.37 -22.92
CA GLU A 398 14.16 12.30 -23.19
C GLU A 398 14.24 11.21 -22.11
N GLY A 399 13.22 11.06 -21.27
CA GLY A 399 13.17 10.06 -20.22
C GLY A 399 14.12 10.33 -19.05
N LYS A 400 14.58 11.57 -18.88
CA LYS A 400 15.51 11.96 -17.81
C LYS A 400 14.77 12.42 -16.56
N VAL A 401 15.46 12.33 -15.43
CA VAL A 401 15.06 12.91 -14.16
C VAL A 401 15.85 14.18 -13.93
N LEU A 402 15.17 15.33 -13.95
CA LEU A 402 15.78 16.64 -13.72
C LEU A 402 15.40 17.15 -12.33
N ASP A 403 16.42 17.51 -11.56
CA ASP A 403 16.28 18.01 -10.18
C ASP A 403 16.50 19.52 -10.14
N TRP A 404 15.42 20.26 -9.87
CA TRP A 404 15.49 21.72 -9.76
C TRP A 404 16.38 22.20 -8.59
N SER A 405 16.56 21.41 -7.54
CA SER A 405 17.43 21.76 -6.42
C SER A 405 18.91 21.73 -6.79
N LYS A 406 19.26 21.03 -7.88
CA LYS A 406 20.60 20.99 -8.48
C LYS A 406 20.74 21.98 -9.63
N GLY A 407 19.71 22.77 -9.93
CA GLY A 407 19.70 23.72 -11.05
C GLY A 407 19.51 23.08 -12.43
N GLU A 408 19.07 21.83 -12.50
CA GLU A 408 18.85 21.10 -13.75
C GLU A 408 17.55 21.53 -14.46
N CYS A 409 16.60 22.10 -13.73
CA CYS A 409 15.35 22.68 -14.24
C CYS A 409 14.80 23.71 -13.23
N GLU A 410 13.66 24.35 -13.54
CA GLU A 410 12.96 25.25 -12.62
C GLU A 410 11.93 24.52 -11.76
N PRO A 411 11.71 24.90 -10.48
CA PRO A 411 10.64 24.37 -9.65
C PRO A 411 9.30 24.96 -10.09
N ILE A 412 8.49 24.14 -10.73
CA ILE A 412 7.16 24.53 -11.22
C ILE A 412 6.11 23.64 -10.55
N PRO A 413 5.23 24.20 -9.67
CA PRO A 413 4.17 23.44 -9.04
C PRO A 413 3.30 22.69 -10.05
N GLY A 414 3.07 21.40 -9.80
CA GLY A 414 2.29 20.53 -10.68
C GLY A 414 3.03 20.02 -11.93
N LYS A 415 4.33 20.34 -12.10
CA LYS A 415 5.16 19.85 -13.23
C LYS A 415 6.48 19.25 -12.79
N THR A 416 7.30 20.00 -12.08
CA THR A 416 8.64 19.57 -11.64
C THR A 416 8.74 19.47 -10.11
N MET A 417 7.68 19.79 -9.42
CA MET A 417 7.51 19.66 -7.98
C MET A 417 6.02 19.33 -7.68
N PRO A 418 5.67 19.02 -6.42
CA PRO A 418 4.27 18.74 -6.06
C PRO A 418 3.31 19.83 -6.55
N ASN A 419 2.11 19.43 -6.92
CA ASN A 419 1.05 20.38 -7.15
C ASN A 419 0.59 20.95 -5.79
N LEU A 420 0.57 22.28 -5.66
CA LEU A 420 0.14 22.97 -4.46
C LEU A 420 -1.29 23.46 -4.62
N VAL A 421 -2.18 22.93 -3.80
CA VAL A 421 -3.63 23.26 -3.85
C VAL A 421 -4.04 23.95 -2.56
N HIS A 422 -4.72 25.07 -2.69
CA HIS A 422 -5.27 25.80 -1.55
C HIS A 422 -6.64 25.26 -1.16
N VAL A 423 -6.83 25.01 0.12
CA VAL A 423 -8.06 24.50 0.69
C VAL A 423 -8.48 25.40 1.85
N LYS A 424 -9.68 25.94 1.77
CA LYS A 424 -10.29 26.62 2.90
C LYS A 424 -11.05 25.61 3.74
N ARG A 425 -10.72 25.57 5.01
CA ARG A 425 -11.36 24.70 6.00
C ARG A 425 -11.98 25.56 7.09
N ASP A 426 -13.18 25.20 7.52
CA ASP A 426 -13.80 25.76 8.71
C ASP A 426 -14.04 24.63 9.70
N TYR A 427 -13.17 24.54 10.69
CA TYR A 427 -13.23 23.47 11.68
C TYR A 427 -14.45 23.57 12.58
N SER A 428 -15.06 24.77 12.73
CA SER A 428 -16.31 24.96 13.45
C SER A 428 -17.52 24.36 12.73
N LYS A 429 -17.36 24.01 11.45
CA LYS A 429 -18.41 23.47 10.56
C LYS A 429 -18.19 22.02 10.13
N ILE A 430 -17.18 21.34 10.65
CA ILE A 430 -16.85 19.96 10.25
C ILE A 430 -18.04 19.02 10.47
N PHE A 431 -18.71 19.11 11.63
CA PHE A 431 -19.89 18.29 11.92
C PHE A 431 -21.02 18.52 10.91
N GLU A 432 -21.35 19.77 10.66
CA GLU A 432 -22.42 20.15 9.72
C GLU A 432 -22.14 19.64 8.30
N LYS A 433 -20.86 19.62 7.91
CA LYS A 433 -20.41 19.08 6.61
C LYS A 433 -20.39 17.56 6.59
N TYR A 434 -20.02 16.92 7.71
CA TYR A 434 -19.89 15.47 7.81
C TYR A 434 -21.22 14.75 7.65
N ILE A 435 -22.31 15.33 8.19
CA ILE A 435 -23.63 14.69 8.24
C ILE A 435 -24.46 14.86 6.96
N ALA A 436 -23.96 15.56 5.96
CA ALA A 436 -24.69 15.84 4.72
C ALA A 436 -23.81 15.70 3.49
N LEU A 437 -24.44 15.35 2.37
CA LEU A 437 -23.78 15.39 1.08
C LEU A 437 -23.48 16.82 0.65
N GLY A 438 -22.23 17.11 0.38
CA GLY A 438 -21.79 18.44 -0.02
C GLY A 438 -22.06 18.74 -1.50
N PRO A 439 -21.82 20.00 -1.91
CA PRO A 439 -22.07 20.47 -3.28
C PRO A 439 -21.10 19.87 -4.32
N ASN A 440 -19.98 19.32 -3.89
CA ASN A 440 -18.90 18.85 -4.79
C ASN A 440 -19.33 17.67 -5.68
N ILE A 441 -20.32 16.91 -5.26
CA ILE A 441 -20.80 15.71 -5.95
C ILE A 441 -22.24 15.84 -6.47
N GLU A 442 -22.86 17.04 -6.36
CA GLU A 442 -24.25 17.26 -6.72
C GLU A 442 -24.54 17.04 -8.20
N ASN A 443 -23.59 17.41 -9.06
CA ASN A 443 -23.79 17.38 -10.50
C ASN A 443 -22.92 16.35 -11.22
N LYS A 444 -21.72 16.08 -10.71
CA LYS A 444 -20.75 15.24 -11.40
C LYS A 444 -20.02 14.33 -10.46
N MET A 445 -19.90 13.09 -10.86
CA MET A 445 -18.98 12.12 -10.30
C MET A 445 -18.18 11.45 -11.42
N GLY A 446 -17.11 10.76 -11.06
CA GLY A 446 -16.28 10.14 -12.08
C GLY A 446 -15.16 9.29 -11.54
N ALA A 447 -14.43 8.71 -12.48
CA ALA A 447 -13.27 7.87 -12.22
C ALA A 447 -12.34 7.85 -13.43
N HIS A 448 -11.08 7.50 -13.20
CA HIS A 448 -10.10 7.30 -14.29
C HIS A 448 -9.95 8.50 -15.23
N GLY A 449 -10.07 9.72 -14.69
CA GLY A 449 -10.01 10.95 -15.50
C GLY A 449 -11.21 11.18 -16.42
N MET A 450 -12.34 10.54 -16.12
CA MET A 450 -13.64 10.76 -16.77
C MET A 450 -14.62 11.26 -15.73
N ALA A 451 -15.66 11.94 -16.18
CA ALA A 451 -16.75 12.37 -15.33
C ALA A 451 -18.10 12.23 -16.08
N TRP A 452 -19.15 11.99 -15.33
CA TRP A 452 -20.52 11.89 -15.83
C TRP A 452 -21.49 12.57 -14.90
N ASP A 453 -22.64 12.95 -15.44
CA ASP A 453 -23.71 13.61 -14.72
C ASP A 453 -24.38 12.65 -13.74
N VAL A 454 -24.64 13.11 -12.52
CA VAL A 454 -25.33 12.41 -11.45
C VAL A 454 -26.47 13.22 -10.84
N SER A 455 -26.83 14.33 -11.46
CA SER A 455 -27.79 15.29 -10.88
C SER A 455 -29.15 14.68 -10.53
N ASP A 456 -29.66 13.78 -11.36
CA ASP A 456 -30.93 13.10 -11.10
C ASP A 456 -30.80 12.09 -9.97
N GLU A 457 -29.69 11.37 -9.90
CA GLU A 457 -29.41 10.40 -8.87
C GLU A 457 -29.18 11.11 -7.53
N TYR A 458 -28.50 12.24 -7.53
CA TYR A 458 -28.35 13.05 -6.34
C TYR A 458 -29.69 13.55 -5.80
N LYS A 459 -30.61 13.98 -6.70
CA LYS A 459 -31.97 14.38 -6.30
C LYS A 459 -32.76 13.27 -5.63
N THR A 460 -32.59 12.01 -6.07
CA THR A 460 -33.31 10.89 -5.45
C THR A 460 -32.93 10.67 -3.98
N LEU A 461 -31.77 11.16 -3.55
CA LEU A 461 -31.31 11.02 -2.18
C LEU A 461 -32.08 11.92 -1.20
N TYR A 462 -32.72 13.02 -1.67
CA TYR A 462 -33.60 13.82 -0.85
C TYR A 462 -34.80 13.02 -0.32
N ASP A 463 -35.37 12.18 -1.19
CA ASP A 463 -36.52 11.33 -0.81
C ASP A 463 -36.05 10.07 -0.06
N GLN A 464 -34.87 9.55 -0.42
CA GLN A 464 -34.36 8.28 0.13
C GLN A 464 -33.79 8.43 1.56
N ASN A 465 -33.04 9.49 1.80
CA ASN A 465 -32.35 9.74 3.07
C ASN A 465 -33.00 10.86 3.91
N GLY A 466 -33.88 11.64 3.29
CA GLY A 466 -34.33 12.90 3.90
C GLY A 466 -33.25 13.98 3.84
N VAL A 467 -33.51 15.08 4.51
CA VAL A 467 -32.65 16.26 4.53
C VAL A 467 -32.26 16.67 5.95
N ILE A 468 -31.17 17.39 6.06
CA ILE A 468 -30.79 18.01 7.32
C ILE A 468 -31.75 19.16 7.64
N ASP A 469 -32.54 18.99 8.67
CA ASP A 469 -33.57 19.98 9.09
C ASP A 469 -33.07 20.81 10.29
N ASN A 470 -32.00 21.57 10.05
CA ASN A 470 -31.52 22.57 11.01
C ASN A 470 -31.14 23.84 10.24
N PRO A 471 -31.97 24.91 10.34
CA PRO A 471 -31.76 26.15 9.60
C PRO A 471 -30.48 26.92 9.96
N GLU A 472 -29.85 26.61 11.10
CA GLU A 472 -28.57 27.21 11.49
C GLU A 472 -27.36 26.53 10.87
N PHE A 473 -27.53 25.30 10.30
CA PHE A 473 -26.47 24.57 9.69
C PHE A 473 -26.27 24.98 8.25
N ILE A 474 -25.00 25.04 7.81
CA ILE A 474 -24.67 25.26 6.39
C ILE A 474 -25.14 24.08 5.49
N SER A 475 -25.43 22.94 6.08
CA SER A 475 -25.97 21.75 5.44
C SER A 475 -27.49 21.69 5.41
N HIS A 476 -28.20 22.73 5.92
CA HIS A 476 -29.67 22.76 5.90
C HIS A 476 -30.22 22.50 4.51
N GLY A 477 -31.21 21.60 4.42
CA GLY A 477 -31.88 21.23 3.19
C GLY A 477 -31.05 20.29 2.25
N ARG A 478 -29.86 19.84 2.64
CA ARG A 478 -29.08 18.88 1.87
C ARG A 478 -29.41 17.44 2.23
N PRO A 479 -29.23 16.48 1.29
CA PRO A 479 -29.44 15.06 1.59
C PRO A 479 -28.62 14.62 2.80
N SER A 480 -29.26 13.93 3.74
CA SER A 480 -28.64 13.40 4.95
C SER A 480 -27.73 12.21 4.64
N ILE A 481 -26.60 12.18 5.33
CA ILE A 481 -25.74 11.00 5.53
C ILE A 481 -25.39 10.87 7.03
N TYR A 482 -26.32 11.29 7.89
CA TYR A 482 -26.15 11.24 9.34
C TYR A 482 -25.95 9.83 9.83
N GLU A 483 -26.77 8.87 9.35
CA GLU A 483 -26.66 7.45 9.67
C GLU A 483 -25.79 6.69 8.66
N CYS A 484 -25.12 5.64 9.11
CA CYS A 484 -24.29 4.81 8.23
C CYS A 484 -25.08 4.23 7.02
N LYS A 485 -26.33 3.83 7.24
CA LYS A 485 -27.21 3.35 6.17
C LYS A 485 -27.48 4.42 5.11
N GLU A 486 -27.63 5.67 5.52
CA GLU A 486 -27.82 6.80 4.61
C GLU A 486 -26.57 7.05 3.75
N ALA A 487 -25.37 6.94 4.36
CA ALA A 487 -24.11 6.98 3.62
C ALA A 487 -24.00 5.81 2.62
N CYS A 488 -24.38 4.59 3.02
CA CYS A 488 -24.44 3.44 2.14
C CYS A 488 -25.41 3.66 0.96
N ASN A 489 -26.59 4.21 1.20
CA ASN A 489 -27.56 4.56 0.17
C ASN A 489 -26.96 5.56 -0.83
N ALA A 490 -26.29 6.59 -0.35
CA ALA A 490 -25.63 7.57 -1.22
C ALA A 490 -24.55 6.91 -2.09
N VAL A 491 -23.71 6.05 -1.51
CA VAL A 491 -22.69 5.28 -2.23
C VAL A 491 -23.28 4.44 -3.34
N LEU A 492 -24.36 3.70 -3.05
CA LEU A 492 -25.02 2.81 -4.02
C LEU A 492 -25.73 3.59 -5.14
N THR A 493 -26.40 4.67 -4.78
CA THR A 493 -27.17 5.49 -5.73
C THR A 493 -26.27 6.24 -6.71
N LEU A 494 -25.10 6.71 -6.24
CA LEU A 494 -24.16 7.53 -7.02
C LEU A 494 -23.08 6.73 -7.76
N SER A 495 -23.11 5.40 -7.70
CA SER A 495 -22.07 4.57 -8.31
C SER A 495 -22.52 3.84 -9.58
N SER A 496 -21.62 3.80 -10.54
CA SER A 496 -21.89 3.18 -11.83
C SER A 496 -22.06 1.65 -11.77
N CYS A 497 -21.44 0.97 -10.82
CA CYS A 497 -21.57 -0.49 -10.69
C CYS A 497 -22.84 -0.95 -9.93
N THR A 498 -23.60 -0.02 -9.37
CA THR A 498 -24.83 -0.29 -8.63
C THR A 498 -26.05 0.46 -9.19
N ASN A 499 -25.83 1.36 -10.15
CA ASN A 499 -26.87 2.12 -10.84
C ASN A 499 -26.69 2.01 -12.36
N GLY A 500 -27.62 1.36 -13.03
CA GLY A 500 -27.53 1.05 -14.46
C GLY A 500 -27.49 2.28 -15.36
N LYS A 501 -28.20 3.35 -15.00
CA LYS A 501 -28.14 4.61 -15.75
C LYS A 501 -26.72 5.21 -15.68
N LEU A 502 -26.10 5.17 -14.52
CA LEU A 502 -24.73 5.63 -14.35
C LEU A 502 -23.72 4.70 -15.03
N ALA A 503 -23.99 3.39 -15.06
CA ALA A 503 -23.19 2.45 -15.84
C ALA A 503 -23.14 2.85 -17.32
N VAL A 504 -24.29 3.13 -17.92
CA VAL A 504 -24.37 3.59 -19.32
C VAL A 504 -23.64 4.92 -19.50
N ARG A 505 -23.86 5.90 -18.62
CA ARG A 505 -23.18 7.20 -18.69
C ARG A 505 -21.65 7.04 -18.59
N SER A 506 -21.18 6.15 -17.71
CA SER A 506 -19.75 5.87 -17.56
C SER A 506 -19.11 5.28 -18.81
N TRP A 507 -19.82 4.35 -19.49
CA TRP A 507 -19.35 3.80 -20.77
C TRP A 507 -19.34 4.85 -21.88
N LYS A 508 -20.34 5.72 -21.95
CA LYS A 508 -20.35 6.85 -22.90
C LYS A 508 -19.20 7.82 -22.66
N ALA A 509 -18.90 8.13 -21.42
CA ALA A 509 -17.71 8.93 -21.08
C ALA A 509 -16.41 8.26 -21.53
N MET A 510 -16.33 6.93 -21.47
CA MET A 510 -15.19 6.18 -22.01
C MET A 510 -15.14 6.26 -23.54
N GLU A 511 -16.29 6.19 -24.23
CA GLU A 511 -16.36 6.37 -25.68
C GLU A 511 -15.87 7.75 -26.09
N GLU A 512 -16.34 8.80 -25.43
CA GLU A 512 -15.89 10.18 -25.65
C GLU A 512 -14.38 10.33 -25.46
N LYS A 513 -13.85 9.75 -24.38
CA LYS A 513 -12.41 9.81 -24.07
C LYS A 513 -11.54 9.07 -25.07
N THR A 514 -12.01 7.94 -25.61
CA THR A 514 -11.19 7.02 -26.41
C THR A 514 -11.49 7.08 -27.92
N GLY A 515 -12.60 7.70 -28.33
CA GLY A 515 -13.09 7.69 -29.71
C GLY A 515 -13.70 6.34 -30.16
N LEU A 516 -13.86 5.40 -29.22
CA LEU A 516 -14.56 4.13 -29.48
C LEU A 516 -16.08 4.34 -29.48
N SER A 517 -16.84 3.33 -29.90
CA SER A 517 -18.30 3.36 -29.89
C SER A 517 -18.88 2.01 -29.51
N GLY A 518 -20.11 2.02 -28.97
CA GLY A 518 -20.86 0.81 -28.64
C GLY A 518 -20.36 0.13 -27.35
N LEU A 519 -19.65 0.84 -26.46
CA LEU A 519 -19.20 0.28 -25.20
C LEU A 519 -20.32 0.16 -24.15
N GLU A 520 -21.39 0.95 -24.29
CA GLU A 520 -22.56 0.84 -23.43
C GLU A 520 -23.25 -0.55 -23.51
N LYS A 521 -22.96 -1.35 -24.55
CA LYS A 521 -23.37 -2.76 -24.62
C LYS A 521 -22.99 -3.56 -23.38
N ASN A 522 -21.93 -3.13 -22.67
CA ASN A 522 -21.45 -3.79 -21.47
C ASN A 522 -22.40 -3.62 -20.27
N ALA A 523 -23.28 -2.61 -20.28
CA ALA A 523 -24.34 -2.42 -19.29
C ALA A 523 -25.73 -2.84 -19.82
N LYS A 524 -25.82 -3.34 -21.06
CA LYS A 524 -27.09 -3.67 -21.73
C LYS A 524 -27.91 -4.66 -20.93
N GLY A 525 -29.22 -4.42 -20.87
CA GLY A 525 -30.19 -5.23 -20.15
C GLY A 525 -30.24 -4.95 -18.65
N ARG A 526 -29.41 -4.01 -18.16
CA ARG A 526 -29.36 -3.60 -16.77
C ARG A 526 -29.42 -2.07 -16.58
N GLU A 527 -29.80 -1.35 -17.65
CA GLU A 527 -29.77 0.12 -17.70
C GLU A 527 -30.72 0.79 -16.69
N GLN A 528 -31.78 0.08 -16.32
CA GLN A 528 -32.78 0.56 -15.34
C GLN A 528 -32.60 -0.05 -13.95
N GLU A 529 -31.64 -0.95 -13.78
CA GLU A 529 -31.42 -1.61 -12.51
C GLU A 529 -30.79 -0.65 -11.50
N LYS A 530 -31.34 -0.66 -10.29
CA LYS A 530 -30.75 0.00 -9.12
C LYS A 530 -30.56 -1.05 -8.05
N ILE A 531 -29.36 -1.13 -7.49
CA ILE A 531 -29.04 -2.01 -6.37
C ILE A 531 -29.12 -1.14 -5.11
N THR A 532 -30.05 -1.46 -4.23
CA THR A 532 -30.27 -0.74 -2.97
C THR A 532 -29.72 -1.51 -1.78
N PHE A 533 -29.58 -0.85 -0.65
CA PHE A 533 -29.21 -1.49 0.61
C PHE A 533 -30.18 -2.62 0.96
N ASP A 534 -31.49 -2.33 0.90
CA ASP A 534 -32.54 -3.28 1.26
C ASP A 534 -32.61 -4.51 0.32
N ASP A 535 -32.26 -4.37 -0.94
CA ASP A 535 -32.10 -5.51 -1.86
C ASP A 535 -31.04 -6.50 -1.38
N MET A 536 -29.99 -6.00 -0.75
CA MET A 536 -28.83 -6.78 -0.33
C MET A 536 -28.97 -7.40 1.05
N VAL A 537 -29.93 -6.94 1.86
CA VAL A 537 -30.26 -7.55 3.14
C VAL A 537 -30.66 -9.03 2.99
N ARG A 538 -31.31 -9.36 1.89
CA ARG A 538 -31.79 -10.73 1.61
C ARG A 538 -30.75 -11.61 0.92
N GLN A 539 -29.93 -11.01 0.03
CA GLN A 539 -28.90 -11.72 -0.73
C GLN A 539 -27.90 -10.75 -1.36
N PRO A 540 -26.65 -11.14 -1.52
CA PRO A 540 -25.69 -10.37 -2.27
C PRO A 540 -26.17 -10.10 -3.70
N ARG A 541 -25.84 -8.92 -4.24
CA ARG A 541 -26.21 -8.54 -5.61
C ARG A 541 -24.98 -8.53 -6.50
N PHE A 542 -25.15 -9.06 -7.70
CA PHE A 542 -24.11 -9.02 -8.72
C PHE A 542 -24.01 -7.60 -9.27
N ILE A 543 -22.81 -6.99 -9.25
CA ILE A 543 -22.61 -5.63 -9.74
C ILE A 543 -22.89 -5.49 -11.22
N ILE A 544 -23.24 -4.29 -11.63
CA ILE A 544 -23.46 -3.93 -13.05
C ILE A 544 -22.08 -3.64 -13.65
N SER A 545 -21.89 -4.02 -14.90
CA SER A 545 -20.64 -3.70 -15.59
C SER A 545 -20.52 -2.21 -15.86
N SER A 546 -19.44 -1.63 -15.42
CA SER A 546 -19.12 -0.23 -15.60
C SER A 546 -17.62 -0.04 -15.88
N VAL A 547 -17.20 1.17 -16.17
CA VAL A 547 -15.79 1.49 -16.43
C VAL A 547 -14.87 1.27 -15.20
N THR A 548 -15.43 1.22 -14.01
CA THR A 548 -14.69 1.05 -12.76
C THR A 548 -14.73 -0.37 -12.21
N SER A 549 -15.69 -1.18 -12.65
CA SER A 549 -15.94 -2.48 -12.05
C SER A 549 -16.39 -3.51 -13.08
N THR A 550 -15.74 -4.66 -13.03
CA THR A 550 -16.13 -5.80 -13.86
C THR A 550 -17.38 -6.47 -13.29
N GLY A 551 -18.46 -6.35 -13.99
CA GLY A 551 -19.74 -6.91 -13.63
C GLY A 551 -20.24 -7.92 -14.66
N LYS A 552 -21.54 -7.99 -14.82
CA LYS A 552 -22.22 -8.94 -15.68
C LYS A 552 -23.12 -8.17 -16.65
N ASN A 553 -23.15 -8.55 -17.93
CA ASN A 553 -24.03 -7.99 -18.94
C ASN A 553 -25.33 -8.83 -19.15
N ASP A 554 -26.16 -8.44 -20.12
CA ASP A 554 -27.43 -9.09 -20.47
C ASP A 554 -27.28 -10.57 -20.87
N LYS A 555 -26.14 -10.95 -21.43
CA LYS A 555 -25.82 -12.34 -21.79
C LYS A 555 -25.30 -13.17 -20.63
N ASN A 556 -25.44 -12.68 -19.43
CA ASN A 556 -24.92 -13.29 -18.22
C ASN A 556 -23.40 -13.49 -18.28
N ARG A 557 -22.72 -12.76 -19.15
CA ARG A 557 -21.28 -12.84 -19.30
C ARG A 557 -20.61 -12.10 -18.18
N ARG A 558 -19.73 -12.79 -17.51
CA ARG A 558 -18.85 -12.22 -16.48
C ARG A 558 -17.60 -11.69 -17.12
N TYR A 559 -16.99 -10.72 -16.47
CA TYR A 559 -15.71 -10.19 -16.90
C TYR A 559 -14.59 -10.82 -16.11
N SER A 560 -13.46 -11.03 -16.77
CA SER A 560 -12.15 -10.99 -16.14
C SER A 560 -11.59 -9.57 -16.19
N PRO A 561 -10.62 -9.21 -15.34
CA PRO A 561 -9.89 -7.97 -15.51
C PRO A 561 -9.37 -7.82 -16.94
N PHE A 562 -9.39 -6.60 -17.46
CA PHE A 562 -8.90 -6.23 -18.79
C PHE A 562 -9.68 -6.82 -19.99
N THR A 563 -10.82 -7.48 -19.77
CA THR A 563 -11.67 -7.97 -20.88
C THR A 563 -12.00 -6.86 -21.89
N THR A 564 -12.32 -5.67 -21.41
CA THR A 564 -12.60 -4.51 -22.28
C THR A 564 -11.38 -4.07 -23.08
N SER A 565 -10.18 -4.17 -22.51
CA SER A 565 -8.94 -3.84 -23.24
C SER A 565 -8.60 -4.87 -24.30
N THR A 566 -8.81 -6.17 -24.04
CA THR A 566 -8.49 -7.25 -24.97
C THR A 566 -9.55 -7.43 -26.05
N GLU A 567 -10.83 -7.30 -25.72
CA GLU A 567 -11.96 -7.52 -26.66
C GLU A 567 -12.44 -6.24 -27.31
N ASP A 568 -12.72 -5.21 -26.51
CA ASP A 568 -13.27 -3.93 -27.01
C ASP A 568 -12.18 -2.92 -27.39
N LYS A 569 -10.90 -3.26 -27.16
CA LYS A 569 -9.74 -2.42 -27.49
C LYS A 569 -9.71 -1.09 -26.73
N VAL A 570 -10.33 -1.03 -25.56
CA VAL A 570 -10.16 0.12 -24.68
C VAL A 570 -8.68 0.28 -24.32
N PRO A 571 -8.07 1.42 -24.58
CA PRO A 571 -6.65 1.63 -24.32
C PRO A 571 -6.29 1.39 -22.86
N PHE A 572 -5.13 0.77 -22.62
CA PHE A 572 -4.54 0.75 -21.30
C PHE A 572 -4.15 2.16 -20.86
N ARG A 573 -4.12 2.40 -19.56
CA ARG A 573 -3.75 3.69 -18.98
C ARG A 573 -2.21 3.82 -18.96
N THR A 574 -1.66 4.03 -20.13
CA THR A 574 -0.23 4.22 -20.40
C THR A 574 -0.05 5.25 -21.49
N VAL A 575 1.11 5.84 -21.64
CA VAL A 575 1.44 6.83 -22.68
C VAL A 575 1.07 6.33 -24.07
N THR A 576 1.26 5.05 -24.35
CA THR A 576 0.98 4.46 -25.67
C THR A 576 -0.41 3.86 -25.81
N GLY A 577 -1.19 3.78 -24.72
CA GLY A 577 -2.45 3.04 -24.67
C GLY A 577 -2.29 1.53 -24.72
N ARG A 578 -1.07 1.00 -24.65
CA ARG A 578 -0.74 -0.42 -24.67
C ARG A 578 -0.10 -0.83 -23.35
N GLN A 579 -0.08 -2.11 -23.05
CA GLN A 579 0.69 -2.62 -21.92
C GLN A 579 2.17 -2.28 -22.10
N SER A 580 2.81 -1.81 -21.02
CA SER A 580 4.22 -1.43 -21.03
C SER A 580 5.06 -2.53 -20.40
N PHE A 581 5.72 -3.33 -21.22
CA PHE A 581 6.70 -4.33 -20.79
C PHE A 581 8.12 -3.76 -20.66
N TYR A 582 8.32 -2.56 -21.15
CA TYR A 582 9.54 -1.77 -20.98
C TYR A 582 9.18 -0.42 -20.37
N CYS A 583 9.78 -0.09 -19.24
CA CYS A 583 9.57 1.18 -18.55
C CYS A 583 10.69 2.14 -18.93
N ASP A 584 10.40 3.09 -19.83
CA ASP A 584 11.37 4.07 -20.29
C ASP A 584 11.47 5.25 -19.31
N HIS A 585 12.13 5.01 -18.20
CA HIS A 585 12.41 6.01 -17.17
C HIS A 585 13.85 5.84 -16.72
N GLU A 586 14.57 6.96 -16.53
CA GLU A 586 16.00 6.95 -16.19
C GLU A 586 16.30 6.01 -15.00
N MET A 587 15.60 6.17 -13.90
CA MET A 587 15.81 5.31 -12.72
C MET A 587 15.55 3.82 -13.00
N MET A 588 14.53 3.49 -13.78
CA MET A 588 14.25 2.10 -14.15
C MET A 588 15.38 1.52 -15.01
N ARG A 589 15.93 2.30 -15.93
CA ARG A 589 17.07 1.89 -16.77
C ARG A 589 18.35 1.75 -15.95
N ASP A 590 18.63 2.72 -15.07
CA ASP A 590 19.84 2.73 -14.24
C ASP A 590 19.92 1.53 -13.30
N TYR A 591 18.78 1.15 -12.73
CA TYR A 591 18.70 -0.05 -11.89
C TYR A 591 18.56 -1.36 -12.68
N GLY A 592 18.57 -1.30 -14.03
CA GLY A 592 18.39 -2.47 -14.88
C GLY A 592 17.01 -3.10 -14.70
N GLU A 593 15.99 -2.30 -14.39
CA GLU A 593 14.61 -2.73 -14.13
C GLU A 593 13.61 -2.21 -15.17
N ALA A 594 14.11 -1.65 -16.28
CA ALA A 594 13.26 -1.24 -17.39
C ALA A 594 12.45 -2.44 -17.94
N MET A 595 13.03 -3.64 -17.92
CA MET A 595 12.31 -4.90 -18.16
C MET A 595 12.36 -5.80 -16.91
N ALA A 596 11.52 -6.83 -16.90
CA ALA A 596 11.56 -7.86 -15.87
C ALA A 596 12.78 -8.76 -16.04
N LEU A 597 13.77 -8.56 -15.19
CA LEU A 597 15.03 -9.31 -15.16
C LEU A 597 15.17 -10.02 -13.82
N TYR A 598 15.92 -11.12 -13.80
CA TYR A 598 16.29 -11.74 -12.54
C TYR A 598 17.18 -10.79 -11.72
N LYS A 599 16.84 -10.63 -10.48
CA LYS A 599 17.63 -9.93 -9.46
C LYS A 599 17.77 -10.83 -8.24
N PRO A 600 18.98 -10.97 -7.68
CA PRO A 600 19.18 -11.75 -6.47
C PRO A 600 18.47 -11.08 -5.29
N VAL A 601 18.07 -11.90 -4.31
CA VAL A 601 17.53 -11.42 -3.03
C VAL A 601 18.54 -10.50 -2.33
N LEU A 602 18.05 -9.66 -1.42
CA LEU A 602 18.92 -8.88 -0.54
C LEU A 602 19.75 -9.83 0.32
N SER A 603 21.04 -9.53 0.45
CA SER A 603 21.94 -10.28 1.32
C SER A 603 22.04 -9.53 2.66
N TYR A 604 21.36 -10.06 3.67
CA TYR A 604 21.52 -9.59 5.04
C TYR A 604 22.75 -10.27 5.65
N LYS A 605 23.65 -9.46 6.23
CA LYS A 605 24.70 -9.99 7.09
C LYS A 605 24.06 -10.41 8.40
N PRO A 606 24.25 -11.65 8.86
CA PRO A 606 23.83 -12.04 10.19
C PRO A 606 24.62 -11.22 11.23
N VAL A 607 23.95 -10.87 12.31
CA VAL A 607 24.59 -10.23 13.48
C VAL A 607 25.40 -11.31 14.17
N GLN A 608 26.68 -11.42 13.82
CA GLN A 608 27.59 -12.43 14.37
C GLN A 608 28.62 -11.79 15.31
N GLY A 609 28.98 -12.53 16.33
CA GLY A 609 30.10 -12.18 17.22
C GLY A 609 29.69 -11.50 18.50
N ASP A 610 29.11 -10.32 18.46
CA ASP A 610 28.83 -9.50 19.65
C ASP A 610 27.76 -10.09 20.57
N TYR A 611 26.90 -10.95 20.04
CA TYR A 611 25.79 -11.57 20.77
C TYR A 611 25.96 -13.08 20.98
N LYS A 612 27.10 -13.62 20.59
CA LYS A 612 27.40 -15.06 20.74
C LYS A 612 27.43 -15.43 22.21
N GLN A 613 26.82 -16.55 22.56
CA GLN A 613 26.90 -17.15 23.88
C GLN A 613 27.87 -18.33 23.85
N GLU A 614 28.84 -18.33 24.77
CA GLU A 614 29.81 -19.43 24.88
C GLU A 614 29.09 -20.77 25.17
N GLY A 615 29.42 -21.79 24.39
CA GLY A 615 28.84 -23.13 24.54
C GLY A 615 27.36 -23.27 24.13
N VAL A 616 26.79 -22.27 23.43
CA VAL A 616 25.44 -22.32 22.85
C VAL A 616 25.55 -22.39 21.34
N PRO A 617 25.11 -23.49 20.69
CA PRO A 617 25.10 -23.60 19.22
C PRO A 617 24.13 -22.61 18.59
N GLU A 618 24.54 -22.04 17.46
CA GLU A 618 23.73 -21.08 16.68
C GLU A 618 23.69 -21.48 15.22
N ILE A 619 22.56 -21.21 14.56
CA ILE A 619 22.38 -21.43 13.11
C ILE A 619 21.82 -20.19 12.44
N THR A 620 22.28 -19.90 11.24
CA THR A 620 21.75 -18.82 10.41
C THR A 620 20.73 -19.36 9.42
N LEU A 621 19.52 -18.80 9.44
CA LEU A 621 18.39 -19.26 8.64
C LEU A 621 17.75 -18.10 7.88
N LYS A 622 17.25 -18.38 6.67
CA LYS A 622 16.29 -17.48 6.00
C LYS A 622 15.00 -17.43 6.81
N TYR A 623 14.41 -16.23 6.89
CA TYR A 623 13.25 -15.99 7.74
C TYR A 623 12.03 -15.58 6.91
N LEU A 624 10.94 -16.32 7.05
CA LEU A 624 9.68 -16.06 6.37
C LEU A 624 8.54 -15.81 7.35
N THR A 625 7.55 -15.01 6.93
CA THR A 625 6.35 -14.75 7.73
C THR A 625 5.08 -15.02 6.94
N PRO A 626 4.74 -16.30 6.65
CA PRO A 626 3.55 -16.67 5.92
C PRO A 626 2.27 -16.45 6.76
N HIS A 627 1.12 -16.36 6.07
CA HIS A 627 -0.17 -16.28 6.74
C HIS A 627 -0.47 -17.54 7.57
N HIS A 628 -1.21 -17.35 8.64
CA HIS A 628 -1.63 -18.43 9.52
C HIS A 628 -2.86 -19.15 8.97
N LYS A 629 -2.95 -20.45 9.22
CA LYS A 629 -4.10 -21.28 8.79
C LYS A 629 -5.38 -20.98 9.58
N TRP A 630 -5.24 -20.64 10.86
CA TRP A 630 -6.34 -20.60 11.82
C TRP A 630 -6.74 -19.19 12.25
N SER A 631 -6.10 -18.17 11.70
CA SER A 631 -6.38 -16.79 12.06
C SER A 631 -6.45 -15.88 10.82
N THR A 632 -7.16 -14.77 10.96
CA THR A 632 -7.10 -13.67 10.02
C THR A 632 -6.29 -12.56 10.66
N HIS A 633 -5.02 -12.45 10.26
CA HIS A 633 -4.04 -11.57 10.93
C HIS A 633 -4.00 -11.86 12.45
N SER A 634 -4.05 -10.84 13.29
CA SER A 634 -4.03 -11.00 14.76
C SER A 634 -5.39 -11.37 15.37
N MET A 635 -6.43 -11.54 14.56
CA MET A 635 -7.74 -11.98 15.07
C MET A 635 -7.66 -13.39 15.64
N TYR A 636 -8.42 -13.62 16.68
CA TYR A 636 -8.55 -14.90 17.39
C TYR A 636 -7.38 -15.30 18.31
N PHE A 637 -6.37 -14.43 18.50
CA PHE A 637 -5.33 -14.66 19.51
C PHE A 637 -5.84 -14.46 20.96
N ASP A 638 -7.01 -13.91 21.14
CA ASP A 638 -7.77 -13.80 22.37
C ASP A 638 -8.77 -14.92 22.57
N SER A 639 -8.94 -15.81 21.60
CA SER A 639 -9.80 -17.00 21.70
C SER A 639 -9.02 -18.22 22.18
N GLN A 640 -9.38 -18.75 23.35
CA GLN A 640 -8.74 -19.94 23.92
C GLN A 640 -8.83 -21.17 23.01
N GLN A 641 -9.96 -21.37 22.32
CA GLN A 641 -10.11 -22.46 21.36
C GLN A 641 -9.13 -22.34 20.20
N MET A 642 -8.98 -21.13 19.68
CA MET A 642 -8.04 -20.88 18.58
C MET A 642 -6.60 -20.99 19.03
N LEU A 643 -6.25 -20.48 20.22
CA LEU A 643 -4.92 -20.62 20.79
C LEU A 643 -4.51 -22.10 20.95
N THR A 644 -5.44 -22.97 21.27
CA THR A 644 -5.19 -24.42 21.32
C THR A 644 -4.75 -24.96 19.96
N LEU A 645 -5.37 -24.49 18.86
CA LEU A 645 -4.97 -24.86 17.49
C LEU A 645 -3.60 -24.29 17.09
N PHE A 646 -3.16 -23.20 17.73
CA PHE A 646 -1.88 -22.55 17.50
C PHE A 646 -0.74 -23.08 18.37
N ARG A 647 -0.96 -24.12 19.12
CA ARG A 647 -0.05 -24.60 20.18
C ARG A 647 0.16 -23.57 21.30
N GLY A 648 -0.83 -22.68 21.54
CA GLY A 648 -0.82 -21.73 22.65
C GLY A 648 0.07 -20.52 22.50
N GLY A 649 0.38 -20.04 21.29
CA GLY A 649 1.09 -18.77 21.11
C GLY A 649 2.14 -18.76 20.01
N GLN A 650 3.14 -17.92 20.16
CA GLN A 650 4.17 -17.71 19.14
C GLN A 650 5.00 -18.97 18.91
N THR A 651 5.07 -19.41 17.67
CA THR A 651 5.87 -20.54 17.25
C THR A 651 6.80 -20.20 16.11
N ILE A 652 8.01 -20.75 16.14
CA ILE A 652 8.99 -20.69 15.05
C ILE A 652 9.19 -22.11 14.49
N TRP A 653 9.07 -22.25 13.19
CA TRP A 653 9.22 -23.52 12.51
C TRP A 653 10.66 -23.71 12.07
N LEU A 654 11.20 -24.89 12.34
CA LEU A 654 12.56 -25.30 12.01
C LEU A 654 12.54 -26.68 11.34
N ASN A 655 13.44 -26.85 10.38
CA ASN A 655 13.71 -28.18 9.82
C ASN A 655 14.33 -29.07 10.91
N GLU A 656 14.08 -30.39 10.87
CA GLU A 656 14.55 -31.33 11.88
C GLU A 656 16.08 -31.42 11.96
N ASP A 657 16.79 -31.33 10.83
CA ASP A 657 18.25 -31.34 10.80
C ASP A 657 18.81 -30.01 11.34
N ASP A 658 18.23 -28.86 10.95
CA ASP A 658 18.65 -27.55 11.44
C ASP A 658 18.42 -27.43 12.97
N ALA A 659 17.30 -27.97 13.46
CA ALA A 659 17.00 -28.00 14.88
C ALA A 659 17.99 -28.89 15.66
N ALA A 660 18.38 -30.04 15.08
CA ALA A 660 19.38 -30.93 15.68
C ALA A 660 20.78 -30.27 15.79
N GLU A 661 21.17 -29.45 14.81
CA GLU A 661 22.44 -28.72 14.85
C GLU A 661 22.57 -27.75 16.05
N ILE A 662 21.42 -27.25 16.56
CA ILE A 662 21.38 -26.32 17.70
C ILE A 662 20.75 -26.94 18.96
N ASP A 663 20.69 -28.27 19.04
CA ASP A 663 20.11 -29.01 20.17
C ASP A 663 18.69 -28.57 20.55
N VAL A 664 17.86 -28.25 19.55
CA VAL A 664 16.46 -27.86 19.70
C VAL A 664 15.56 -29.05 19.41
N LYS A 665 14.63 -29.33 20.31
CA LYS A 665 13.55 -30.30 20.15
C LYS A 665 12.20 -29.58 19.93
N ASP A 666 11.22 -30.31 19.44
CA ASP A 666 9.86 -29.80 19.31
C ASP A 666 9.37 -29.24 20.67
N ASN A 667 8.80 -28.06 20.66
CA ASN A 667 8.33 -27.30 21.82
C ASN A 667 9.41 -26.67 22.73
N ASP A 668 10.69 -26.77 22.42
CA ASP A 668 11.73 -25.99 23.11
C ASP A 668 11.60 -24.51 22.80
N TRP A 669 12.08 -23.66 23.71
CA TRP A 669 12.18 -22.24 23.46
C TRP A 669 13.40 -21.90 22.60
N VAL A 670 13.19 -21.04 21.64
CA VAL A 670 14.21 -20.54 20.72
C VAL A 670 14.21 -19.02 20.74
N GLU A 671 15.39 -18.45 20.77
CA GLU A 671 15.65 -17.06 20.53
C GLU A 671 16.12 -16.89 19.09
N ALA A 672 15.42 -16.05 18.33
CA ALA A 672 15.77 -15.72 16.95
C ALA A 672 15.95 -14.21 16.81
N PHE A 673 17.04 -13.77 16.20
CA PHE A 673 17.40 -12.37 16.17
C PHE A 673 18.20 -11.96 14.94
N ASN A 674 18.14 -10.70 14.63
CA ASN A 674 19.03 -9.97 13.73
C ASN A 674 19.16 -8.52 14.21
N LYS A 675 19.82 -7.64 13.45
CA LYS A 675 20.01 -6.25 13.87
C LYS A 675 18.70 -5.48 14.11
N ASN A 676 17.62 -5.86 13.43
CA ASN A 676 16.33 -5.17 13.52
C ASN A 676 15.55 -5.51 14.79
N GLY A 677 15.80 -6.69 15.38
CA GLY A 677 15.10 -7.10 16.58
C GLY A 677 15.23 -8.57 16.92
N ILE A 678 14.51 -8.95 17.96
CA ILE A 678 14.58 -10.26 18.60
C ILE A 678 13.17 -10.81 18.77
N VAL A 679 13.03 -12.13 18.60
CA VAL A 679 11.82 -12.85 18.95
C VAL A 679 12.16 -14.11 19.72
N ALA A 680 11.42 -14.36 20.82
CA ALA A 680 11.46 -15.62 21.55
C ALA A 680 10.16 -16.39 21.26
N ALA A 681 10.29 -17.63 20.81
CA ALA A 681 9.16 -18.44 20.39
C ALA A 681 9.42 -19.92 20.67
N ARG A 682 8.34 -20.73 20.73
CA ARG A 682 8.49 -22.17 20.83
C ARG A 682 8.73 -22.81 19.49
N ALA A 683 9.66 -23.75 19.42
CA ALA A 683 10.00 -24.45 18.20
C ALA A 683 8.88 -25.41 17.76
N VAL A 684 8.60 -25.42 16.47
CA VAL A 684 7.90 -26.51 15.79
C VAL A 684 8.92 -27.17 14.88
N VAL A 685 9.38 -28.37 15.26
CA VAL A 685 10.36 -29.12 14.49
C VAL A 685 9.63 -30.04 13.51
N SER A 686 9.93 -29.88 12.21
CA SER A 686 9.16 -30.59 11.19
C SER A 686 9.94 -30.76 9.88
N PRO A 687 9.84 -31.94 9.23
CA PRO A 687 10.40 -32.15 7.88
C PRO A 687 9.64 -31.41 6.77
N ARG A 688 8.54 -30.75 7.09
CA ARG A 688 7.75 -29.98 6.12
C ARG A 688 8.41 -28.68 5.67
N ILE A 689 9.41 -28.23 6.42
CA ILE A 689 10.19 -27.03 6.06
C ILE A 689 11.56 -27.46 5.54
N PRO A 690 12.02 -26.91 4.42
CA PRO A 690 13.36 -27.18 3.91
C PRO A 690 14.47 -26.71 4.86
N ARG A 691 15.63 -27.33 4.81
CA ARG A 691 16.83 -26.88 5.53
C ARG A 691 17.21 -25.45 5.16
N GLY A 692 17.76 -24.74 6.12
CA GLY A 692 18.22 -23.36 5.96
C GLY A 692 17.10 -22.31 5.95
N ILE A 693 15.85 -22.73 6.17
CA ILE A 693 14.67 -21.84 6.20
C ILE A 693 13.96 -21.99 7.54
N SER A 694 13.52 -20.87 8.08
CA SER A 694 12.59 -20.82 9.21
C SER A 694 11.40 -19.94 8.87
N TYR A 695 10.30 -20.13 9.57
CA TYR A 695 9.20 -19.19 9.50
C TYR A 695 8.45 -19.06 10.82
N MET A 696 7.86 -17.90 11.00
CA MET A 696 6.81 -17.64 11.98
C MET A 696 5.54 -17.23 11.27
N HIS A 697 4.40 -17.63 11.78
CA HIS A 697 3.14 -17.19 11.19
C HIS A 697 2.97 -15.69 11.33
N HIS A 698 2.54 -15.06 10.22
CA HIS A 698 2.24 -13.63 10.17
C HIS A 698 1.17 -13.24 11.18
N SER A 699 1.36 -12.05 11.76
CA SER A 699 0.38 -11.38 12.61
C SER A 699 0.04 -12.07 13.92
N GLN A 700 1.00 -12.80 14.47
CA GLN A 700 0.90 -13.21 15.87
C GLN A 700 0.97 -11.99 16.76
N ASP A 701 0.00 -11.84 17.64
CA ASP A 701 -0.09 -10.66 18.49
C ASP A 701 0.96 -10.69 19.63
N ARG A 702 1.34 -9.53 20.10
CA ARG A 702 2.20 -9.37 21.26
C ARG A 702 1.34 -9.50 22.52
N HIS A 703 1.70 -10.42 23.39
CA HIS A 703 1.01 -10.60 24.66
C HIS A 703 1.66 -9.76 25.77
N ILE A 704 0.92 -9.53 26.84
CA ILE A 704 1.39 -8.78 28.02
C ILE A 704 2.63 -9.45 28.60
N ASN A 705 2.57 -10.76 28.84
CA ASN A 705 3.70 -11.53 29.30
C ASN A 705 4.58 -11.95 28.13
N VAL A 706 5.68 -11.26 27.94
CA VAL A 706 6.61 -11.50 26.85
C VAL A 706 7.87 -12.16 27.38
N PRO A 707 8.33 -13.27 26.76
CA PRO A 707 9.61 -13.86 27.13
C PRO A 707 10.75 -12.87 26.98
N GLY A 708 11.63 -12.82 27.97
CA GLY A 708 12.89 -12.08 27.86
C GLY A 708 13.86 -12.76 26.91
N ALA A 709 14.60 -11.98 26.16
CA ALA A 709 15.71 -12.42 25.34
C ALA A 709 17.02 -12.41 26.15
N LYS A 710 17.92 -13.33 25.88
CA LYS A 710 19.28 -13.31 26.46
C LYS A 710 20.18 -12.33 25.74
N VAL A 711 19.87 -12.01 24.48
CA VAL A 711 20.55 -10.96 23.72
C VAL A 711 20.22 -9.60 24.33
N LYS A 712 21.24 -8.91 24.84
CA LYS A 712 21.11 -7.59 25.48
C LYS A 712 19.97 -7.46 26.52
N LYS A 713 19.45 -8.57 27.05
CA LYS A 713 18.31 -8.59 28.00
C LYS A 713 17.09 -7.81 27.48
N GLN A 714 16.85 -7.88 26.19
CA GLN A 714 15.71 -7.23 25.54
C GLN A 714 14.45 -8.10 25.63
N ARG A 715 13.31 -7.53 25.25
CA ARG A 715 12.05 -8.29 25.13
C ARG A 715 12.10 -9.20 23.91
N GLY A 716 11.62 -10.41 24.04
CA GLY A 716 11.37 -11.32 22.92
C GLY A 716 10.12 -10.91 22.14
N GLY A 717 10.26 -10.05 21.17
CA GLY A 717 9.21 -9.39 20.40
C GLY A 717 8.17 -10.28 19.70
N THR A 718 7.77 -9.89 18.52
CA THR A 718 6.83 -10.63 17.66
C THR A 718 7.54 -11.10 16.39
N HIS A 719 6.81 -11.83 15.52
CA HIS A 719 7.30 -12.25 14.21
C HIS A 719 7.85 -11.10 13.34
N ASN A 720 7.38 -9.87 13.52
CA ASN A 720 7.89 -8.69 12.80
C ASN A 720 9.05 -7.96 13.50
N ALA A 721 9.53 -8.47 14.66
CA ALA A 721 10.70 -7.89 15.30
C ALA A 721 11.97 -7.99 14.43
N PRO A 722 12.26 -9.12 13.77
CA PRO A 722 13.42 -9.22 12.90
C PRO A 722 13.22 -8.61 11.51
N THR A 723 12.13 -7.90 11.25
CA THR A 723 11.82 -7.36 9.91
C THR A 723 12.21 -5.90 9.77
N HIS A 724 12.25 -5.42 8.52
CA HIS A 724 12.64 -4.06 8.16
C HIS A 724 11.80 -3.54 6.99
N ILE A 725 11.64 -2.24 6.90
CA ILE A 725 11.08 -1.57 5.73
C ILE A 725 12.21 -0.95 4.92
N HIS A 726 12.35 -1.40 3.69
CA HIS A 726 13.32 -0.85 2.76
C HIS A 726 12.65 0.05 1.74
N MET A 727 13.37 1.08 1.32
CA MET A 727 12.98 1.91 0.20
C MET A 727 13.68 1.43 -1.05
N LYS A 728 12.89 1.20 -2.09
CA LYS A 728 13.41 0.85 -3.40
C LYS A 728 13.28 2.06 -4.32
N PRO A 729 14.37 2.57 -4.91
CA PRO A 729 14.33 3.77 -5.74
C PRO A 729 13.28 3.69 -6.85
N THR A 730 13.16 2.55 -7.52
CA THR A 730 12.18 2.35 -8.60
C THR A 730 10.72 2.35 -8.13
N HIS A 731 10.46 2.16 -6.83
CA HIS A 731 9.13 2.31 -6.23
C HIS A 731 8.80 3.76 -5.84
N MET A 732 9.78 4.63 -5.85
CA MET A 732 9.63 6.04 -5.46
C MET A 732 9.18 6.94 -6.61
N ILE A 733 9.11 6.43 -7.83
CA ILE A 733 8.72 7.19 -9.03
C ILE A 733 7.27 7.69 -8.95
N GLY A 734 6.60 7.39 -7.87
CA GLY A 734 5.23 7.79 -7.64
C GLY A 734 4.22 6.74 -8.08
N GLY A 735 3.01 6.94 -7.63
CA GLY A 735 1.96 5.97 -7.82
C GLY A 735 1.15 6.22 -9.06
N TYR A 736 1.61 5.77 -10.18
CA TYR A 736 0.74 5.70 -11.34
C TYR A 736 -0.45 4.78 -11.05
N GLY A 737 -1.62 5.18 -11.50
CA GLY A 737 -2.87 4.53 -11.15
C GLY A 737 -3.49 5.01 -9.83
N GLN A 738 -2.84 5.85 -9.04
CA GLN A 738 -3.41 6.47 -7.84
C GLN A 738 -4.51 7.47 -8.14
N LEU A 739 -4.55 7.99 -9.34
CA LEU A 739 -5.62 8.89 -9.79
C LEU A 739 -7.01 8.28 -9.63
N SER A 740 -7.08 7.00 -9.42
CA SER A 740 -8.35 6.32 -9.30
C SER A 740 -9.02 6.60 -7.97
N TYR A 741 -8.36 6.56 -6.85
CA TYR A 741 -8.95 6.79 -5.53
C TYR A 741 -7.96 6.52 -4.40
N GLY A 742 -7.41 7.49 -3.82
CA GLY A 742 -7.01 7.69 -2.46
C GLY A 742 -6.29 6.65 -1.63
N PHE A 743 -6.11 5.47 -2.11
CA PHE A 743 -5.28 4.51 -1.43
C PHE A 743 -3.87 4.59 -1.97
N ASN A 744 -3.01 5.05 -1.11
CA ASN A 744 -1.63 5.23 -1.45
C ASN A 744 -0.81 4.07 -0.91
N TYR A 745 -0.64 3.06 -1.74
CA TYR A 745 0.20 1.91 -1.43
C TYR A 745 1.64 2.05 -1.92
N TYR A 746 1.95 3.18 -2.52
CA TYR A 746 3.28 3.46 -3.00
C TYR A 746 4.09 4.15 -1.90
N GLY A 747 5.27 3.73 -1.75
CA GLY A 747 6.18 4.16 -0.72
C GLY A 747 7.09 3.03 -0.33
N PRO A 748 7.61 3.06 0.89
CA PRO A 748 8.49 2.01 1.37
C PRO A 748 7.76 0.67 1.40
N THR A 749 8.41 -0.33 0.84
CA THR A 749 7.88 -1.69 0.82
C THR A 749 8.30 -2.43 2.07
N GLY A 750 7.34 -2.96 2.80
CA GLY A 750 7.60 -3.85 3.92
C GLY A 750 8.22 -5.15 3.39
N ASN A 751 9.53 -5.25 3.53
CA ASN A 751 10.30 -6.36 3.02
C ASN A 751 10.71 -7.30 4.16
N GLN A 752 9.91 -8.31 4.42
CA GLN A 752 10.23 -9.28 5.48
C GLN A 752 10.73 -10.63 4.95
N ARG A 753 10.72 -10.86 3.63
CA ARG A 753 11.05 -12.18 3.10
C ARG A 753 12.49 -12.35 2.67
N ASP A 754 13.20 -11.25 2.51
CA ASP A 754 14.65 -11.28 2.29
C ASP A 754 15.46 -11.43 3.60
N MET A 755 14.79 -11.43 4.77
CA MET A 755 15.45 -11.42 6.07
C MET A 755 16.19 -12.72 6.36
N THR A 756 17.24 -12.58 7.16
CA THR A 756 18.02 -13.67 7.74
C THR A 756 18.06 -13.46 9.24
N ILE A 757 17.95 -14.55 9.99
CA ILE A 757 18.04 -14.56 11.45
C ILE A 757 19.15 -15.51 11.91
N VAL A 758 19.66 -15.26 13.10
CA VAL A 758 20.42 -16.22 13.88
C VAL A 758 19.45 -16.85 14.90
N ALA A 759 19.39 -18.16 14.96
CA ALA A 759 18.54 -18.89 15.90
C ALA A 759 19.40 -19.74 16.86
N ARG A 760 19.00 -19.78 18.13
CA ARG A 760 19.61 -20.61 19.18
C ARG A 760 18.61 -21.04 20.22
N LYS A 761 18.92 -22.10 20.95
CA LYS A 761 18.11 -22.60 22.06
C LYS A 761 18.14 -21.65 23.25
N LEU A 762 16.96 -21.37 23.83
CA LEU A 762 16.84 -20.80 25.18
C LEU A 762 16.70 -21.92 26.20
N LYS A 763 17.62 -22.03 27.15
CA LYS A 763 17.56 -23.03 28.22
C LYS A 763 16.55 -22.65 29.31
N GLU A 764 16.41 -21.37 29.54
CA GLU A 764 15.50 -20.78 30.54
C GLU A 764 14.77 -19.60 29.92
N VAL A 765 13.53 -19.41 30.30
CA VAL A 765 12.70 -18.29 29.86
C VAL A 765 12.48 -17.36 31.04
N ASP A 766 12.98 -16.15 30.91
CA ASP A 766 12.65 -15.08 31.86
C ASP A 766 11.39 -14.38 31.33
N TRP A 767 10.35 -14.36 32.12
CA TRP A 767 9.15 -13.62 31.80
C TRP A 767 9.33 -12.18 32.27
N LEU A 768 9.22 -11.24 31.34
CA LEU A 768 9.26 -9.82 31.66
C LEU A 768 7.85 -9.38 32.06
N GLU A 769 7.75 -8.84 33.26
CA GLU A 769 6.58 -8.09 33.68
C GLU A 769 6.72 -6.65 33.16
N ASP A 770 5.67 -6.13 32.59
CA ASP A 770 5.61 -4.75 32.08
C ASP A 770 5.17 -3.76 33.15
#